data_6dd5973da6f6d233021ea7a6bed72b7c
#
_entry.id   6dd5973da6f6d233021ea7a6bed72b7c
#
_cell.length_a   1.000
_cell.length_b   1.000
_cell.length_c   1.000
_cell.angle_alpha   90.00
_cell.angle_beta   90.00
_cell.angle_gamma   90.00
#
_symmetry.space_group_name_H-M   'P 1'
#
loop_
_entity.id
_entity.type
_entity.pdbx_description
1 polymer ?
#
loop_
_entity_poly.entity_id
_entity_poly.type
_entity_poly.pdbx_seq_one_letter_code
_entity_poly.pdbx_strand_id
1 'polypeptide(L)'
;RWDALGFLQDFIALGVLVGISTFAIIRLRSEPKDYGRSSRFYGSHTGGAWLILFMIFLVIFSYSFVRGAAVNNGNFPYGRGAFFSQGMGALMHPLGPTANEWIETIALLAHIAVALIFLVIVLHSKHLHIFLAPINVTFKRLPDGLGPLLPIESDGKPIDFENPPEDAEFGRGKIEDFTWKGMLDFATCTECGRCQSQCPAWNTGKPLSPKLVIMDLRDHWMAKAPYLLGEKKAEPLEGLDLETAHEEGHHVPESGFGRVPGHGPEQASRPLVGTAEQGGVIDPDVLWSCVSCGACVEQCPVDIEHIDHIIDMRRYQVMMESEFPSELSVLFKNLENKANPWGQNASDRTNWISEVDFDVPVYGEDVDSFEGYEYLFWVGCAGAYDDKAKKTTKAVAELLAVAGVKYLVLGTGETCNGDSARRSGNEFLFQQLAQQAVESLDGLFEGVESVDRKIVVTCPHCFNTLGREYRQLGANYSVLHHTQLLNRLVRDKKLVPVSPVAEDITYHDPCYLGRHNKVYEAPRELIEAAGAKLTEMPRHADRSFCCGAGGARMWMEEHIGKRINHERVDEALATGATTVATACPFCRVMVTDGVNDRQEAAGREGVDVRDVAQLLLESLDRSTITLPEKGSAAKQAADAAPKAAPKAETAPAATEPAETSTETEPAAPTEEKATKAVTGLGIAGGAKRPGAKKAAPAAPAAPKAEVAQAQSTSDEQATEAKAAAAPAAPAKGLGLAAGAKRPGAKKTAEKPAASTQSAPTPQPEAKTESSAAPEATAPAAPVKGLGIAAGAKRPGAKKASAPSAPATATPEPASEPEAKPEPQATKEPQTTPADSDGDDGGQDSPAASVKGLGIARGARPPGKR
;
A
#
# COMPACT_ATOMS: atom_id res chain seq x y z
N ARG A 1 -10.12 24.90 46.95
CA ARG A 1 -10.24 23.76 46.00
C ARG A 1 -11.39 23.97 45.01
N TRP A 2 -12.58 24.39 45.50
CA TRP A 2 -13.75 24.66 44.68
C TRP A 2 -13.53 25.80 43.69
N ASP A 3 -12.87 26.88 44.08
CA ASP A 3 -12.52 28.00 43.21
C ASP A 3 -11.62 27.56 42.03
N ALA A 4 -10.63 26.69 42.28
CA ALA A 4 -9.76 26.18 41.25
C ALA A 4 -10.51 25.28 40.24
N LEU A 5 -11.47 24.47 40.77
CA LEU A 5 -12.31 23.65 39.91
C LEU A 5 -13.27 24.52 39.07
N GLY A 6 -13.88 25.53 39.71
CA GLY A 6 -14.75 26.48 39.00
C GLY A 6 -14.02 27.26 37.90
N PHE A 7 -12.79 27.68 38.19
CA PHE A 7 -11.93 28.33 37.21
C PHE A 7 -11.63 27.41 36.01
N LEU A 8 -11.23 26.17 36.29
CA LEU A 8 -10.90 25.22 35.22
C LEU A 8 -12.10 24.94 34.32
N GLN A 9 -13.29 24.74 34.91
CA GLN A 9 -14.50 24.49 34.14
C GLN A 9 -14.90 25.68 33.27
N ASP A 10 -14.86 26.89 33.81
CA ASP A 10 -15.20 28.11 33.07
C ASP A 10 -14.18 28.45 32.00
N PHE A 11 -12.88 28.19 32.26
CA PHE A 11 -11.82 28.36 31.27
C PHE A 11 -12.01 27.43 30.09
N ILE A 12 -12.34 26.15 30.33
CA ILE A 12 -12.63 25.17 29.30
C ILE A 12 -13.90 25.58 28.51
N ALA A 13 -14.97 25.95 29.19
CA ALA A 13 -16.22 26.36 28.57
C ALA A 13 -16.04 27.57 27.63
N LEU A 14 -15.33 28.59 28.10
CA LEU A 14 -15.00 29.75 27.27
C LEU A 14 -14.09 29.36 26.08
N GLY A 15 -13.08 28.52 26.32
CA GLY A 15 -12.21 28.00 25.27
C GLY A 15 -12.97 27.23 24.20
N VAL A 16 -13.94 26.39 24.59
CA VAL A 16 -14.84 25.68 23.65
C VAL A 16 -15.69 26.67 22.87
N LEU A 17 -16.30 27.67 23.53
CA LEU A 17 -17.13 28.67 22.84
C LEU A 17 -16.34 29.44 21.77
N VAL A 18 -15.13 29.89 22.12
CA VAL A 18 -14.22 30.56 21.16
C VAL A 18 -13.85 29.61 20.04
N GLY A 19 -13.50 28.38 20.37
CA GLY A 19 -13.11 27.35 19.39
C GLY A 19 -14.22 27.05 18.37
N ILE A 20 -15.42 26.74 18.81
CA ILE A 20 -16.56 26.45 17.92
C ILE A 20 -16.95 27.66 17.05
N SER A 21 -16.90 28.89 17.64
CA SER A 21 -17.13 30.12 16.88
C SER A 21 -16.09 30.32 15.80
N THR A 22 -14.83 30.08 16.13
CA THR A 22 -13.71 30.13 15.16
C THR A 22 -13.89 29.10 14.05
N PHE A 23 -14.24 27.85 14.38
CA PHE A 23 -14.49 26.82 13.38
C PHE A 23 -15.71 27.12 12.52
N ALA A 24 -16.78 27.69 13.08
CA ALA A 24 -17.93 28.13 12.30
C ALA A 24 -17.52 29.24 11.31
N ILE A 25 -16.75 30.24 11.75
CA ILE A 25 -16.24 31.31 10.88
C ILE A 25 -15.34 30.75 9.76
N ILE A 26 -14.43 29.84 10.10
CA ILE A 26 -13.56 29.19 9.10
C ILE A 26 -14.41 28.45 8.06
N ARG A 27 -15.41 27.68 8.49
CA ARG A 27 -16.31 26.95 7.59
C ARG A 27 -17.14 27.87 6.69
N LEU A 28 -17.56 29.02 7.18
CA LEU A 28 -18.30 30.02 6.38
C LEU A 28 -17.40 30.73 5.37
N ARG A 29 -16.08 30.87 5.68
CA ARG A 29 -15.12 31.57 4.80
C ARG A 29 -14.41 30.65 3.81
N SER A 30 -14.35 29.36 4.10
CA SER A 30 -13.57 28.38 3.34
C SER A 30 -14.39 27.11 3.19
N GLU A 31 -15.35 27.13 2.29
CA GLU A 31 -16.14 25.93 2.01
C GLU A 31 -15.30 24.90 1.27
N PRO A 32 -15.35 23.62 1.67
CA PRO A 32 -14.63 22.55 0.95
C PRO A 32 -14.99 22.46 -0.54
N LYS A 33 -16.20 22.89 -0.93
CA LYS A 33 -16.68 22.92 -2.33
C LYS A 33 -15.83 23.83 -3.22
N ASP A 34 -15.35 24.95 -2.69
CA ASP A 34 -14.57 25.95 -3.44
C ASP A 34 -13.20 25.42 -3.89
N TYR A 35 -12.68 24.42 -3.18
CA TYR A 35 -11.38 23.80 -3.47
C TYR A 35 -11.47 22.53 -4.32
N GLY A 36 -12.69 22.06 -4.65
CA GLY A 36 -12.90 20.86 -5.46
C GLY A 36 -12.06 19.66 -4.98
N ARG A 37 -11.43 18.96 -5.89
CA ARG A 37 -10.56 17.80 -5.58
C ARG A 37 -9.35 18.13 -4.71
N SER A 38 -8.89 19.37 -4.66
CA SER A 38 -7.77 19.80 -3.80
C SER A 38 -8.14 19.81 -2.33
N SER A 39 -9.44 19.84 -2.00
CA SER A 39 -9.90 19.73 -0.64
C SER A 39 -9.81 18.29 -0.14
N ARG A 40 -9.13 18.07 1.01
CA ARG A 40 -9.16 16.75 1.67
C ARG A 40 -10.56 16.37 2.18
N PHE A 41 -11.47 17.32 2.27
CA PHE A 41 -12.86 17.10 2.65
C PHE A 41 -13.82 16.90 1.46
N TYR A 42 -13.28 16.86 0.23
CA TYR A 42 -14.07 16.54 -0.95
C TYR A 42 -14.82 15.21 -0.76
N GLY A 43 -16.15 15.21 -1.01
CA GLY A 43 -17.01 14.05 -0.80
C GLY A 43 -17.31 13.69 0.68
N SER A 44 -16.85 14.47 1.67
CA SER A 44 -17.21 14.24 3.08
C SER A 44 -18.61 14.78 3.40
N HIS A 45 -19.30 14.15 4.37
CA HIS A 45 -20.62 14.60 4.84
C HIS A 45 -20.51 15.90 5.64
N THR A 46 -20.68 17.03 4.97
CA THR A 46 -20.50 18.38 5.58
C THR A 46 -21.65 18.81 6.47
N GLY A 47 -22.88 18.37 6.22
CA GLY A 47 -24.08 18.71 7.03
C GLY A 47 -23.94 18.24 8.47
N GLY A 48 -23.48 17.02 8.71
CA GLY A 48 -23.24 16.49 10.05
C GLY A 48 -22.28 17.34 10.87
N ALA A 49 -21.30 17.98 10.25
CA ALA A 49 -20.34 18.81 10.97
C ALA A 49 -20.96 20.14 11.47
N TRP A 50 -21.91 20.71 10.77
CA TRP A 50 -22.69 21.87 11.24
C TRP A 50 -23.59 21.48 12.40
N LEU A 51 -24.24 20.32 12.32
CA LEU A 51 -25.06 19.79 13.42
C LEU A 51 -24.23 19.63 14.70
N ILE A 52 -23.03 19.07 14.61
CA ILE A 52 -22.15 18.90 15.77
C ILE A 52 -21.72 20.25 16.37
N LEU A 53 -21.30 21.22 15.55
CA LEU A 53 -20.96 22.55 16.03
C LEU A 53 -22.16 23.20 16.76
N PHE A 54 -23.35 23.04 16.23
CA PHE A 54 -24.57 23.54 16.83
C PHE A 54 -24.91 22.83 18.16
N MET A 55 -24.78 21.50 18.21
CA MET A 55 -25.01 20.74 19.44
C MET A 55 -24.01 21.12 20.53
N ILE A 56 -22.72 21.26 20.21
CA ILE A 56 -21.71 21.72 21.20
C ILE A 56 -22.02 23.14 21.65
N PHE A 57 -22.45 24.02 20.74
CA PHE A 57 -22.88 25.36 21.11
C PHE A 57 -24.04 25.30 22.11
N LEU A 58 -25.08 24.48 21.85
CA LEU A 58 -26.23 24.35 22.77
C LEU A 58 -25.82 23.82 24.14
N VAL A 59 -24.86 22.87 24.21
CA VAL A 59 -24.31 22.36 25.48
C VAL A 59 -23.68 23.51 26.29
N ILE A 60 -22.80 24.30 25.67
CA ILE A 60 -22.11 25.40 26.36
C ILE A 60 -23.08 26.55 26.65
N PHE A 61 -24.02 26.82 25.76
CA PHE A 61 -25.04 27.83 25.97
C PHE A 61 -25.91 27.50 27.17
N SER A 62 -26.54 26.33 27.23
CA SER A 62 -27.33 25.88 28.35
C SER A 62 -26.53 25.82 29.66
N TYR A 63 -25.28 25.29 29.61
CA TYR A 63 -24.36 25.31 30.76
C TYR A 63 -24.15 26.72 31.31
N SER A 64 -23.95 27.72 30.47
CA SER A 64 -23.70 29.11 30.86
C SER A 64 -24.90 29.72 31.55
N PHE A 65 -26.13 29.42 31.09
CA PHE A 65 -27.37 29.92 31.69
C PHE A 65 -27.68 29.24 33.02
N VAL A 66 -27.50 27.93 33.13
CA VAL A 66 -27.67 27.21 34.41
C VAL A 66 -26.77 27.84 35.46
N ARG A 67 -25.49 28.00 35.16
CA ARG A 67 -24.52 28.46 36.17
C ARG A 67 -24.66 29.95 36.47
N GLY A 68 -24.97 30.77 35.48
CA GLY A 68 -25.22 32.19 35.70
C GLY A 68 -26.44 32.45 36.54
N ALA A 69 -27.53 31.71 36.34
CA ALA A 69 -28.74 31.78 37.15
C ALA A 69 -28.50 31.27 38.57
N ALA A 70 -27.76 30.15 38.73
CA ALA A 70 -27.37 29.61 40.03
C ALA A 70 -26.55 30.59 40.89
N VAL A 71 -25.71 31.43 40.25
CA VAL A 71 -24.98 32.53 40.95
C VAL A 71 -25.97 33.50 41.61
N ASN A 72 -27.03 33.91 40.90
CA ASN A 72 -28.02 34.85 41.38
C ASN A 72 -28.98 34.24 42.40
N ASN A 73 -29.24 32.93 42.31
CA ASN A 73 -30.11 32.20 43.24
C ASN A 73 -29.40 31.78 44.55
N GLY A 74 -28.05 31.98 44.62
CA GLY A 74 -27.28 31.71 45.84
C GLY A 74 -26.95 30.23 46.06
N ASN A 75 -27.26 29.35 45.13
CA ASN A 75 -26.98 27.91 45.20
C ASN A 75 -25.72 27.49 44.44
N PHE A 76 -24.96 28.47 43.92
CA PHE A 76 -23.76 28.21 43.14
C PHE A 76 -22.56 27.80 44.01
N PRO A 77 -22.00 26.61 43.87
CA PRO A 77 -20.99 26.04 44.79
C PRO A 77 -19.58 26.60 44.62
N TYR A 78 -19.32 27.32 43.50
CA TYR A 78 -18.00 27.82 43.17
C TYR A 78 -17.89 29.31 43.49
N GLY A 79 -16.71 29.71 44.03
CA GLY A 79 -16.47 31.12 44.37
C GLY A 79 -16.07 31.95 43.14
N ARG A 80 -15.29 33.00 43.39
CA ARG A 80 -14.86 33.97 42.32
C ARG A 80 -13.98 33.36 41.23
N GLY A 81 -13.44 32.16 41.47
CA GLY A 81 -12.66 31.44 40.44
C GLY A 81 -13.49 31.12 39.21
N ALA A 82 -14.79 30.92 39.34
CA ALA A 82 -15.69 30.66 38.19
C ALA A 82 -16.09 31.98 37.50
N PHE A 83 -15.13 32.63 36.88
CA PHE A 83 -15.22 33.99 36.34
C PHE A 83 -16.27 34.16 35.23
N PHE A 84 -16.39 33.16 34.31
CA PHE A 84 -17.37 33.20 33.23
C PHE A 84 -18.80 33.04 33.77
N SER A 85 -19.00 32.11 34.70
CA SER A 85 -20.28 31.88 35.35
C SER A 85 -20.71 33.14 36.18
N GLN A 86 -19.76 33.77 36.88
CA GLN A 86 -20.00 35.03 37.61
C GLN A 86 -20.38 36.16 36.63
N GLY A 87 -19.69 36.27 35.50
CA GLY A 87 -20.02 37.24 34.46
C GLY A 87 -21.42 37.03 33.87
N MET A 88 -21.82 35.78 33.63
CA MET A 88 -23.17 35.43 33.21
C MET A 88 -24.21 35.75 34.28
N GLY A 89 -23.90 35.47 35.54
CA GLY A 89 -24.74 35.87 36.66
C GLY A 89 -24.96 37.37 36.71
N ALA A 90 -23.90 38.17 36.58
CA ALA A 90 -24.01 39.64 36.56
C ALA A 90 -24.89 40.13 35.38
N LEU A 91 -24.79 39.50 34.21
CA LEU A 91 -25.61 39.82 33.02
C LEU A 91 -27.12 39.53 33.29
N MET A 92 -27.41 38.45 33.99
CA MET A 92 -28.80 38.02 34.29
C MET A 92 -29.37 38.60 35.59
N HIS A 93 -28.55 39.23 36.45
CA HIS A 93 -29.00 39.83 37.70
C HIS A 93 -30.15 40.82 37.55
N PRO A 94 -30.24 41.70 36.52
CA PRO A 94 -31.32 42.65 36.35
C PRO A 94 -32.69 42.00 36.06
N LEU A 95 -32.74 40.72 35.74
CA LEU A 95 -33.98 39.99 35.48
C LEU A 95 -34.78 39.66 36.75
N GLY A 96 -34.12 39.78 37.93
CA GLY A 96 -34.72 39.51 39.21
C GLY A 96 -34.73 38.01 39.60
N PRO A 97 -34.99 37.69 40.90
CA PRO A 97 -34.84 36.34 41.43
C PRO A 97 -35.77 35.31 40.74
N THR A 98 -37.03 35.59 40.61
CA THR A 98 -38.03 34.67 40.03
C THR A 98 -37.67 34.29 38.60
N ALA A 99 -37.18 35.26 37.79
CA ALA A 99 -36.74 34.96 36.42
C ALA A 99 -35.50 34.08 36.43
N ASN A 100 -34.53 34.31 37.33
CA ASN A 100 -33.34 33.47 37.44
C ASN A 100 -33.67 32.04 37.89
N GLU A 101 -34.66 31.83 38.82
CA GLU A 101 -35.13 30.49 39.18
C GLU A 101 -35.71 29.73 37.99
N TRP A 102 -36.55 30.40 37.18
CA TRP A 102 -37.07 29.79 35.95
C TRP A 102 -35.99 29.52 34.93
N ILE A 103 -35.04 30.45 34.73
CA ILE A 103 -33.93 30.27 33.82
C ILE A 103 -33.06 29.09 34.27
N GLU A 104 -32.71 28.98 35.53
CA GLU A 104 -31.93 27.85 36.06
C GLU A 104 -32.65 26.53 35.79
N THR A 105 -33.93 26.42 36.10
CA THR A 105 -34.73 25.21 35.93
C THR A 105 -34.84 24.81 34.44
N ILE A 106 -35.24 25.77 33.58
CA ILE A 106 -35.42 25.51 32.15
C ILE A 106 -34.09 25.18 31.50
N ALA A 107 -33.02 25.94 31.81
CA ALA A 107 -31.69 25.70 31.21
C ALA A 107 -31.09 24.36 31.68
N LEU A 108 -31.35 23.94 32.94
CA LEU A 108 -30.92 22.64 33.43
C LEU A 108 -31.62 21.49 32.69
N LEU A 109 -32.94 21.58 32.55
CA LEU A 109 -33.71 20.59 31.80
C LEU A 109 -33.27 20.55 30.31
N ALA A 110 -33.06 21.74 29.71
CA ALA A 110 -32.56 21.85 28.36
C ALA A 110 -31.15 21.27 28.20
N HIS A 111 -30.28 21.53 29.19
CA HIS A 111 -28.91 20.98 29.18
C HIS A 111 -28.91 19.44 29.18
N ILE A 112 -29.71 18.83 30.05
CA ILE A 112 -29.88 17.38 30.10
C ILE A 112 -30.46 16.84 28.78
N ALA A 113 -31.53 17.49 28.28
CA ALA A 113 -32.16 17.10 27.03
C ALA A 113 -31.17 17.17 25.85
N VAL A 114 -30.44 18.29 25.71
CA VAL A 114 -29.42 18.45 24.66
C VAL A 114 -28.33 17.39 24.78
N ALA A 115 -27.83 17.08 25.97
CA ALA A 115 -26.83 16.07 26.20
C ALA A 115 -27.30 14.66 25.76
N LEU A 116 -28.54 14.30 26.11
CA LEU A 116 -29.15 13.02 25.75
C LEU A 116 -29.42 12.92 24.23
N ILE A 117 -29.98 13.98 23.62
CA ILE A 117 -30.21 14.07 22.18
C ILE A 117 -28.86 13.95 21.43
N PHE A 118 -27.84 14.65 21.96
CA PHE A 118 -26.51 14.59 21.35
C PHE A 118 -25.92 13.18 21.44
N LEU A 119 -26.07 12.48 22.54
CA LEU A 119 -25.64 11.09 22.67
C LEU A 119 -26.34 10.18 21.64
N VAL A 120 -27.65 10.33 21.46
CA VAL A 120 -28.42 9.57 20.45
C VAL A 120 -27.90 9.89 19.04
N ILE A 121 -27.69 11.16 18.70
CA ILE A 121 -27.14 11.58 17.42
C ILE A 121 -25.76 10.94 17.18
N VAL A 122 -24.89 10.95 18.18
CA VAL A 122 -23.54 10.35 18.06
C VAL A 122 -23.62 8.86 17.79
N LEU A 123 -24.48 8.13 18.50
CA LEU A 123 -24.63 6.68 18.37
C LEU A 123 -25.21 6.26 17.00
N HIS A 124 -26.06 7.10 16.37
CA HIS A 124 -26.74 6.80 15.11
C HIS A 124 -26.18 7.57 13.91
N SER A 125 -24.94 8.03 13.99
CA SER A 125 -24.29 8.77 12.92
C SER A 125 -22.83 8.40 12.74
N LYS A 126 -22.18 8.96 11.71
CA LYS A 126 -20.74 8.82 11.52
C LYS A 126 -19.90 9.14 12.76
N HIS A 127 -20.45 9.88 13.72
CA HIS A 127 -19.75 10.27 14.94
C HIS A 127 -19.59 9.12 15.94
N LEU A 128 -20.18 7.95 15.66
CA LEU A 128 -19.91 6.70 16.37
C LEU A 128 -18.42 6.37 16.41
N HIS A 129 -17.64 6.87 15.42
CA HIS A 129 -16.18 6.71 15.41
C HIS A 129 -15.50 7.21 16.69
N ILE A 130 -16.09 8.14 17.43
CA ILE A 130 -15.57 8.63 18.73
C ILE A 130 -15.37 7.47 19.72
N PHE A 131 -16.28 6.51 19.72
CA PHE A 131 -16.22 5.32 20.56
C PHE A 131 -15.45 4.17 19.89
N LEU A 132 -15.52 4.06 18.57
CA LEU A 132 -14.91 2.95 17.83
C LEU A 132 -13.42 3.14 17.55
N ALA A 133 -12.93 4.38 17.44
CA ALA A 133 -11.53 4.63 17.13
C ALA A 133 -10.55 4.05 18.16
N PRO A 134 -10.77 4.17 19.49
CA PRO A 134 -9.92 3.51 20.49
C PRO A 134 -9.92 1.98 20.34
N ILE A 135 -11.06 1.41 19.97
CA ILE A 135 -11.20 -0.04 19.74
C ILE A 135 -10.41 -0.42 18.49
N ASN A 136 -10.59 0.29 17.38
CA ASN A 136 -9.88 0.01 16.14
C ASN A 136 -8.35 0.08 16.29
N VAL A 137 -7.85 1.12 16.97
CA VAL A 137 -6.42 1.28 17.27
C VAL A 137 -5.90 0.14 18.16
N THR A 138 -6.74 -0.36 19.10
CA THR A 138 -6.38 -1.49 19.96
C THR A 138 -6.24 -2.79 19.17
N PHE A 139 -7.08 -3.00 18.18
CA PHE A 139 -7.10 -4.22 17.35
C PHE A 139 -6.33 -4.09 16.02
N LYS A 140 -5.51 -3.06 15.86
CA LYS A 140 -4.64 -2.94 14.69
C LYS A 140 -3.60 -4.05 14.65
N ARG A 141 -3.14 -4.41 13.46
CA ARG A 141 -2.03 -5.36 13.28
C ARG A 141 -0.73 -4.81 13.85
N LEU A 142 0.04 -5.67 14.52
CA LEU A 142 1.36 -5.36 15.03
C LEU A 142 2.43 -6.16 14.27
N PRO A 143 3.59 -5.52 14.03
CA PRO A 143 4.01 -4.18 14.49
C PRO A 143 3.27 -3.01 13.84
N ASP A 144 2.73 -3.16 12.63
CA ASP A 144 1.82 -2.18 11.97
C ASP A 144 1.02 -2.83 10.85
N GLY A 145 -0.02 -2.13 10.35
CA GLY A 145 -0.90 -2.59 9.27
C GLY A 145 -0.27 -2.56 7.88
N LEU A 146 1.02 -2.28 7.77
CA LEU A 146 1.79 -2.29 6.53
C LEU A 146 2.70 -3.51 6.46
N GLY A 147 3.02 -3.95 5.26
CA GLY A 147 3.85 -5.12 5.01
C GLY A 147 3.08 -6.24 4.33
N PRO A 148 2.88 -7.40 4.97
CA PRO A 148 2.20 -8.52 4.33
C PRO A 148 0.71 -8.25 4.17
N LEU A 149 0.14 -8.66 3.05
CA LEU A 149 -1.31 -8.79 2.90
C LEU A 149 -1.82 -9.91 3.79
N LEU A 150 -3.07 -9.79 4.23
CA LEU A 150 -3.74 -10.86 4.97
C LEU A 150 -3.97 -12.07 4.04
N PRO A 151 -3.91 -13.31 4.58
CA PRO A 151 -4.36 -14.48 3.85
C PRO A 151 -5.86 -14.37 3.54
N ILE A 152 -6.33 -15.08 2.52
CA ILE A 152 -7.77 -15.23 2.31
C ILE A 152 -8.30 -16.21 3.36
N GLU A 153 -9.44 -15.86 3.97
CA GLU A 153 -10.08 -16.66 5.00
C GLU A 153 -11.48 -17.05 4.56
N SER A 154 -11.85 -18.32 4.82
CA SER A 154 -13.21 -18.81 4.81
C SER A 154 -13.54 -19.28 6.23
N ASP A 155 -14.70 -18.88 6.76
CA ASP A 155 -15.13 -19.17 8.14
C ASP A 155 -14.09 -18.81 9.22
N GLY A 156 -13.35 -17.72 9.00
CA GLY A 156 -12.32 -17.22 9.93
C GLY A 156 -11.05 -18.07 10.00
N LYS A 157 -10.80 -18.92 9.00
CA LYS A 157 -9.57 -19.70 8.85
C LYS A 157 -8.94 -19.43 7.49
N PRO A 158 -7.61 -19.36 7.40
CA PRO A 158 -6.93 -19.30 6.12
C PRO A 158 -7.35 -20.47 5.22
N ILE A 159 -7.62 -20.15 3.94
CA ILE A 159 -7.99 -21.15 2.94
C ILE A 159 -6.77 -21.99 2.59
N ASP A 160 -6.94 -23.31 2.60
CA ASP A 160 -6.02 -24.25 1.99
C ASP A 160 -6.25 -24.27 0.47
N PHE A 161 -5.30 -23.75 -0.30
CA PHE A 161 -5.40 -23.66 -1.75
C PHE A 161 -5.21 -25.01 -2.47
N GLU A 162 -4.71 -26.04 -1.78
CA GLU A 162 -4.64 -27.41 -2.32
C GLU A 162 -5.98 -28.11 -2.22
N ASN A 163 -6.76 -27.83 -1.15
CA ASN A 163 -8.05 -28.42 -0.89
C ASN A 163 -9.06 -27.36 -0.42
N PRO A 164 -9.44 -26.40 -1.29
CA PRO A 164 -10.37 -25.35 -0.90
C PRO A 164 -11.77 -25.92 -0.65
N PRO A 165 -12.54 -25.37 0.31
CA PRO A 165 -13.95 -25.71 0.47
C PRO A 165 -14.72 -25.48 -0.84
N GLU A 166 -15.74 -26.33 -1.12
CA GLU A 166 -16.52 -26.24 -2.36
C GLU A 166 -17.30 -24.92 -2.50
N ASP A 167 -17.64 -24.30 -1.37
CA ASP A 167 -18.36 -23.03 -1.26
C ASP A 167 -17.45 -21.84 -0.90
N ALA A 168 -16.13 -22.01 -0.97
CA ALA A 168 -15.19 -20.94 -0.63
C ALA A 168 -15.32 -19.74 -1.58
N GLU A 169 -15.52 -18.55 -1.01
CA GLU A 169 -15.44 -17.29 -1.72
C GLU A 169 -14.02 -16.73 -1.61
N PHE A 170 -13.36 -16.49 -2.77
CA PHE A 170 -11.99 -16.00 -2.82
C PHE A 170 -11.96 -14.47 -2.92
N GLY A 171 -11.87 -13.82 -1.78
CA GLY A 171 -11.92 -12.34 -1.69
C GLY A 171 -13.26 -11.84 -1.16
N ARG A 172 -13.60 -10.57 -1.45
CA ARG A 172 -14.80 -9.91 -0.92
C ARG A 172 -15.66 -9.41 -2.08
N GLY A 173 -16.75 -10.11 -2.36
CA GLY A 173 -17.71 -9.78 -3.42
C GLY A 173 -18.94 -9.02 -2.94
N LYS A 174 -19.22 -9.13 -1.64
CA LYS A 174 -20.35 -8.49 -0.96
C LYS A 174 -19.85 -7.79 0.30
N ILE A 175 -20.61 -6.83 0.80
CA ILE A 175 -20.20 -6.11 2.01
C ILE A 175 -20.21 -7.01 3.25
N GLU A 176 -21.07 -7.99 3.30
CA GLU A 176 -21.17 -9.00 4.39
C GLU A 176 -19.98 -9.97 4.44
N ASP A 177 -19.19 -10.08 3.37
CA ASP A 177 -18.02 -10.96 3.32
C ASP A 177 -16.81 -10.39 4.08
N PHE A 178 -16.83 -9.08 4.39
CA PHE A 178 -15.76 -8.47 5.15
C PHE A 178 -15.74 -8.95 6.59
N THR A 179 -14.52 -9.08 7.12
CA THR A 179 -14.33 -9.47 8.52
C THR A 179 -14.89 -8.42 9.47
N TRP A 180 -15.11 -8.81 10.74
CA TRP A 180 -15.51 -7.88 11.80
C TRP A 180 -14.54 -6.68 11.91
N LYS A 181 -13.24 -6.91 11.66
CA LYS A 181 -12.21 -5.84 11.65
C LYS A 181 -12.43 -4.88 10.47
N GLY A 182 -12.78 -5.41 9.28
CA GLY A 182 -13.15 -4.59 8.12
C GLY A 182 -14.37 -3.72 8.41
N MET A 183 -15.42 -4.28 9.01
CA MET A 183 -16.61 -3.51 9.43
C MET A 183 -16.25 -2.45 10.46
N LEU A 184 -15.36 -2.76 11.40
CA LEU A 184 -14.86 -1.81 12.39
C LEU A 184 -14.08 -0.67 11.72
N ASP A 185 -13.24 -0.96 10.71
CA ASP A 185 -12.53 0.04 9.92
C ASP A 185 -13.51 1.01 9.24
N PHE A 186 -14.56 0.49 8.59
CA PHE A 186 -15.56 1.31 7.91
C PHE A 186 -16.28 2.25 8.88
N ALA A 187 -16.74 1.71 10.01
CA ALA A 187 -17.44 2.48 11.04
C ALA A 187 -16.54 3.48 11.77
N THR A 188 -15.22 3.26 11.78
CA THR A 188 -14.25 4.12 12.48
C THR A 188 -13.80 5.31 11.64
N CYS A 189 -14.04 5.33 10.33
CA CYS A 189 -13.59 6.40 9.46
C CYS A 189 -14.07 7.79 9.92
N THR A 190 -13.10 8.67 10.22
CA THR A 190 -13.34 10.04 10.68
C THR A 190 -13.62 11.03 9.54
N GLU A 191 -13.54 10.60 8.30
CA GLU A 191 -13.64 11.43 7.08
C GLU A 191 -12.63 12.59 7.04
N CYS A 192 -11.51 12.48 7.72
CA CYS A 192 -10.52 13.55 7.82
C CYS A 192 -9.75 13.81 6.51
N GLY A 193 -9.74 12.86 5.58
CA GLY A 193 -9.16 12.97 4.24
C GLY A 193 -7.64 13.00 4.17
N ARG A 194 -6.91 12.62 5.23
CA ARG A 194 -5.43 12.51 5.19
C ARG A 194 -5.00 11.44 4.17
N CYS A 195 -5.66 10.28 4.17
CA CYS A 195 -5.42 9.22 3.19
C CYS A 195 -5.64 9.69 1.75
N GLN A 196 -6.70 10.47 1.49
CA GLN A 196 -6.99 11.05 0.18
C GLN A 196 -5.89 12.03 -0.26
N SER A 197 -5.47 12.96 0.62
CA SER A 197 -4.46 13.97 0.28
C SER A 197 -3.07 13.38 0.02
N GLN A 198 -2.77 12.18 0.51
CA GLN A 198 -1.50 11.48 0.29
C GLN A 198 -1.58 10.41 -0.81
N CYS A 199 -2.78 10.12 -1.31
CA CYS A 199 -2.95 9.10 -2.35
C CYS A 199 -2.38 9.57 -3.69
N PRO A 200 -1.42 8.83 -4.30
CA PRO A 200 -0.84 9.21 -5.59
C PRO A 200 -1.87 9.16 -6.72
N ALA A 201 -2.79 8.21 -6.71
CA ALA A 201 -3.87 8.16 -7.70
C ALA A 201 -4.77 9.39 -7.62
N TRP A 202 -5.20 9.79 -6.44
CA TRP A 202 -6.01 11.00 -6.25
C TRP A 202 -5.30 12.26 -6.72
N ASN A 203 -4.04 12.42 -6.34
CA ASN A 203 -3.23 13.62 -6.68
C ASN A 203 -2.93 13.74 -8.18
N THR A 204 -3.03 12.65 -8.93
CA THR A 204 -2.81 12.61 -10.38
C THR A 204 -4.10 12.57 -11.20
N GLY A 205 -5.25 12.85 -10.60
CA GLY A 205 -6.53 12.97 -11.32
C GLY A 205 -7.28 11.67 -11.51
N LYS A 206 -6.79 10.54 -10.98
CA LYS A 206 -7.49 9.24 -11.03
C LYS A 206 -8.66 9.20 -10.06
N PRO A 207 -9.65 8.30 -10.28
CA PRO A 207 -10.87 8.28 -9.47
C PRO A 207 -10.67 7.79 -8.03
N LEU A 208 -9.59 7.07 -7.73
CA LEU A 208 -9.36 6.49 -6.40
C LEU A 208 -9.13 7.54 -5.31
N SER A 209 -10.04 7.61 -4.35
CA SER A 209 -9.85 8.23 -3.03
C SER A 209 -9.99 7.15 -1.96
N PRO A 210 -8.95 6.80 -1.20
CA PRO A 210 -9.05 5.77 -0.16
C PRO A 210 -10.10 6.13 0.91
N LYS A 211 -10.30 7.43 1.18
CA LYS A 211 -11.34 7.90 2.09
C LYS A 211 -12.74 7.56 1.57
N LEU A 212 -13.00 7.85 0.28
CA LEU A 212 -14.31 7.61 -0.31
C LEU A 212 -14.61 6.12 -0.42
N VAL A 213 -13.63 5.29 -0.75
CA VAL A 213 -13.82 3.83 -0.72
C VAL A 213 -14.32 3.34 0.64
N ILE A 214 -13.69 3.77 1.74
CA ILE A 214 -14.13 3.38 3.09
C ILE A 214 -15.52 3.96 3.42
N MET A 215 -15.80 5.19 2.98
CA MET A 215 -17.10 5.80 3.19
C MET A 215 -18.21 5.09 2.42
N ASP A 216 -17.97 4.77 1.14
CA ASP A 216 -18.93 4.10 0.28
C ASP A 216 -19.23 2.68 0.79
N LEU A 217 -18.21 1.95 1.25
CA LEU A 217 -18.40 0.65 1.92
C LEU A 217 -19.22 0.78 3.20
N ARG A 218 -18.91 1.78 4.04
CA ARG A 218 -19.69 2.05 5.27
C ARG A 218 -21.14 2.37 4.95
N ASP A 219 -21.37 3.29 4.03
CA ASP A 219 -22.70 3.81 3.73
C ASP A 219 -23.55 2.72 3.05
N HIS A 220 -22.94 1.91 2.17
CA HIS A 220 -23.59 0.72 1.61
C HIS A 220 -23.93 -0.32 2.69
N TRP A 221 -22.99 -0.62 3.60
CA TRP A 221 -23.26 -1.53 4.73
C TRP A 221 -24.46 -1.08 5.55
N MET A 222 -24.50 0.22 5.93
CA MET A 222 -25.60 0.77 6.70
C MET A 222 -26.93 0.73 5.93
N ALA A 223 -26.90 1.00 4.64
CA ALA A 223 -28.09 0.95 3.78
C ALA A 223 -28.61 -0.48 3.57
N LYS A 224 -27.69 -1.46 3.47
CA LYS A 224 -28.01 -2.89 3.28
C LYS A 224 -28.44 -3.59 4.58
N ALA A 225 -28.01 -3.10 5.74
CA ALA A 225 -28.24 -3.76 7.04
C ALA A 225 -29.70 -4.18 7.32
N PRO A 226 -30.74 -3.35 7.07
CA PRO A 226 -32.13 -3.75 7.32
C PRO A 226 -32.58 -4.97 6.50
N TYR A 227 -31.97 -5.19 5.33
CA TYR A 227 -32.26 -6.33 4.46
C TYR A 227 -31.51 -7.58 4.91
N LEU A 228 -30.28 -7.44 5.38
CA LEU A 228 -29.48 -8.52 5.97
C LEU A 228 -30.08 -9.04 7.26
N LEU A 229 -30.65 -8.14 8.09
CA LEU A 229 -31.31 -8.51 9.34
C LEU A 229 -32.74 -9.06 9.13
N GLY A 230 -33.24 -9.09 7.90
CA GLY A 230 -34.59 -9.56 7.60
C GLY A 230 -35.71 -8.59 8.00
N GLU A 231 -35.41 -7.35 8.35
CA GLU A 231 -36.39 -6.33 8.71
C GLU A 231 -37.16 -5.80 7.50
N LYS A 232 -36.54 -5.84 6.32
CA LYS A 232 -37.11 -5.42 5.04
C LYS A 232 -36.92 -6.52 3.98
N LYS A 233 -37.80 -6.52 2.99
CA LYS A 233 -37.67 -7.43 1.84
C LYS A 233 -36.75 -6.81 0.80
N ALA A 234 -35.82 -7.64 0.27
CA ALA A 234 -34.99 -7.29 -0.85
C ALA A 234 -35.82 -7.22 -2.16
N GLU A 235 -35.49 -6.28 -3.03
CA GLU A 235 -36.00 -6.21 -4.39
C GLU A 235 -34.85 -6.30 -5.39
N PRO A 236 -35.07 -6.94 -6.56
CA PRO A 236 -34.05 -6.97 -7.61
C PRO A 236 -33.72 -5.57 -8.14
N LEU A 237 -32.51 -5.39 -8.63
CA LEU A 237 -32.03 -4.14 -9.22
C LEU A 237 -32.62 -3.87 -10.63
N GLU A 238 -33.38 -4.79 -11.19
CA GLU A 238 -33.98 -4.68 -12.51
C GLU A 238 -34.95 -3.48 -12.58
N GLY A 239 -34.57 -2.46 -13.34
CA GLY A 239 -35.37 -1.28 -13.56
C GLY A 239 -35.08 -0.04 -12.72
N LEU A 240 -33.93 -0.01 -12.03
CA LEU A 240 -33.51 1.21 -11.34
C LEU A 240 -33.22 2.32 -12.36
N ASP A 241 -34.05 3.36 -12.32
CA ASP A 241 -33.81 4.59 -13.10
C ASP A 241 -32.75 5.42 -12.37
N LEU A 242 -31.50 5.27 -12.80
CA LEU A 242 -30.35 5.98 -12.23
C LEU A 242 -30.40 7.49 -12.50
N GLU A 243 -31.20 7.94 -13.51
CA GLU A 243 -31.37 9.36 -13.78
C GLU A 243 -32.20 10.04 -12.68
N THR A 244 -33.22 9.38 -12.15
CA THR A 244 -34.03 9.94 -11.03
C THR A 244 -33.29 9.99 -9.72
N ALA A 245 -32.34 9.09 -9.47
CA ALA A 245 -31.48 9.12 -8.27
C ALA A 245 -30.53 10.34 -8.27
N HIS A 246 -30.25 10.93 -9.41
CA HIS A 246 -29.46 12.16 -9.55
C HIS A 246 -30.24 13.42 -9.14
N GLU A 247 -31.56 13.43 -9.28
CA GLU A 247 -32.41 14.61 -8.98
C GLU A 247 -32.65 14.81 -7.47
N GLU A 248 -32.48 13.79 -6.64
CA GLU A 248 -32.74 13.88 -5.20
C GLU A 248 -31.57 14.45 -4.35
N GLY A 249 -30.66 15.19 -4.96
CA GLY A 249 -29.77 16.11 -4.23
C GLY A 249 -28.49 15.50 -3.62
N HIS A 250 -28.14 14.28 -3.93
CA HIS A 250 -26.80 13.76 -3.65
C HIS A 250 -25.87 14.14 -4.81
N HIS A 251 -25.07 15.18 -4.62
CA HIS A 251 -24.00 15.54 -5.54
C HIS A 251 -23.05 14.34 -5.67
N VAL A 252 -23.29 13.50 -6.67
CA VAL A 252 -22.32 12.51 -7.13
C VAL A 252 -21.19 13.30 -7.80
N PRO A 253 -19.97 13.22 -7.32
CA PRO A 253 -18.84 13.83 -8.02
C PRO A 253 -18.73 13.24 -9.43
N GLU A 254 -18.34 14.05 -10.43
CA GLU A 254 -18.07 13.60 -11.81
C GLU A 254 -17.13 12.39 -11.89
N SER A 255 -16.41 12.09 -10.83
CA SER A 255 -15.51 10.93 -10.69
C SER A 255 -16.18 9.60 -10.33
N GLY A 256 -17.50 9.57 -10.16
CA GLY A 256 -18.23 8.33 -9.88
C GLY A 256 -18.26 7.85 -8.44
N PHE A 257 -17.79 8.65 -7.49
CA PHE A 257 -17.80 8.35 -6.06
C PHE A 257 -19.05 8.86 -5.34
N GLY A 258 -19.36 8.22 -4.22
CA GLY A 258 -20.53 8.59 -3.41
C GLY A 258 -21.84 8.19 -4.06
N ARG A 259 -21.80 7.14 -4.86
CA ARG A 259 -22.95 6.61 -5.60
C ARG A 259 -23.81 5.65 -4.78
N VAL A 260 -23.78 5.69 -3.49
CA VAL A 260 -24.76 4.94 -2.71
C VAL A 260 -26.04 5.79 -2.66
N PRO A 261 -26.95 5.67 -3.65
CA PRO A 261 -28.18 6.39 -3.62
C PRO A 261 -29.07 5.76 -2.58
N GLY A 262 -29.56 6.57 -1.66
CA GLY A 262 -30.70 6.27 -0.85
C GLY A 262 -30.60 5.02 0.06
N HIS A 263 -31.78 4.65 0.55
CA HIS A 263 -32.01 3.53 1.47
C HIS A 263 -33.04 2.56 0.88
N GLY A 264 -33.09 2.45 -0.44
CA GLY A 264 -34.04 1.63 -1.14
C GLY A 264 -33.74 0.12 -1.07
N PRO A 265 -34.70 -0.71 -1.47
CA PRO A 265 -34.57 -2.17 -1.46
C PRO A 265 -33.49 -2.68 -2.44
N GLU A 266 -33.10 -1.90 -3.42
CA GLU A 266 -32.02 -2.16 -4.36
C GLU A 266 -30.67 -2.35 -3.69
N GLN A 267 -30.49 -1.80 -2.50
CA GLN A 267 -29.23 -1.94 -1.74
C GLN A 267 -28.91 -3.41 -1.39
N ALA A 268 -29.94 -4.25 -1.31
CA ALA A 268 -29.78 -5.68 -0.98
C ALA A 268 -29.06 -6.46 -2.09
N SER A 269 -29.24 -6.07 -3.36
CA SER A 269 -28.73 -6.79 -4.54
C SER A 269 -27.65 -6.03 -5.31
N ARG A 270 -27.24 -4.85 -4.85
CA ARG A 270 -26.17 -4.05 -5.50
C ARG A 270 -24.84 -4.80 -5.54
N PRO A 271 -24.17 -4.86 -6.70
CA PRO A 271 -22.82 -5.40 -6.76
C PRO A 271 -21.85 -4.49 -5.99
N LEU A 272 -20.92 -5.09 -5.26
CA LEU A 272 -19.92 -4.33 -4.51
C LEU A 272 -18.96 -3.60 -5.44
N VAL A 273 -18.50 -4.26 -6.50
CA VAL A 273 -17.68 -3.67 -7.56
C VAL A 273 -18.46 -3.75 -8.86
N GLY A 274 -18.56 -2.65 -9.56
CA GLY A 274 -19.29 -2.56 -10.83
C GLY A 274 -19.32 -1.15 -11.37
N THR A 275 -19.66 -1.00 -12.65
CA THR A 275 -19.80 0.30 -13.29
C THR A 275 -21.05 1.04 -12.78
N ALA A 276 -21.18 2.30 -13.17
CA ALA A 276 -22.37 3.08 -12.87
C ALA A 276 -23.64 2.44 -13.42
N GLU A 277 -23.56 1.92 -14.65
CA GLU A 277 -24.69 1.26 -15.33
C GLU A 277 -25.08 -0.05 -14.63
N GLN A 278 -24.14 -0.69 -13.98
CA GLN A 278 -24.37 -1.88 -13.15
C GLN A 278 -24.88 -1.54 -11.74
N GLY A 279 -24.92 -0.25 -11.40
CA GLY A 279 -25.26 0.20 -10.05
C GLY A 279 -24.20 -0.16 -9.00
N GLY A 280 -22.95 -0.40 -9.40
CA GLY A 280 -21.86 -0.78 -8.49
C GLY A 280 -21.63 0.23 -7.36
N VAL A 281 -21.18 -0.26 -6.19
CA VAL A 281 -20.79 0.60 -5.07
C VAL A 281 -19.42 1.21 -5.31
N ILE A 282 -18.45 0.39 -5.73
CA ILE A 282 -17.09 0.77 -6.07
C ILE A 282 -16.89 0.57 -7.57
N ASP A 283 -16.49 1.62 -8.27
CA ASP A 283 -16.19 1.56 -9.69
C ASP A 283 -14.89 0.77 -9.93
N PRO A 284 -14.80 -0.09 -10.97
CA PRO A 284 -13.58 -0.82 -11.32
C PRO A 284 -12.35 0.09 -11.50
N ASP A 285 -12.49 1.27 -12.10
CA ASP A 285 -11.39 2.22 -12.29
C ASP A 285 -10.82 2.73 -10.95
N VAL A 286 -11.66 2.84 -9.93
CA VAL A 286 -11.24 3.13 -8.56
C VAL A 286 -10.36 2.03 -8.03
N LEU A 287 -10.82 0.79 -8.14
CA LEU A 287 -10.15 -0.38 -7.63
C LEU A 287 -8.79 -0.56 -8.31
N TRP A 288 -8.74 -0.44 -9.64
CA TRP A 288 -7.53 -0.65 -10.43
C TRP A 288 -6.57 0.55 -10.44
N SER A 289 -6.97 1.71 -9.94
CA SER A 289 -6.06 2.86 -9.76
C SER A 289 -5.12 2.71 -8.55
N CYS A 290 -5.32 1.74 -7.67
CA CYS A 290 -4.50 1.56 -6.48
C CYS A 290 -3.11 0.98 -6.83
N VAL A 291 -2.06 1.68 -6.37
CA VAL A 291 -0.66 1.25 -6.48
C VAL A 291 -0.12 0.58 -5.20
N SER A 292 -0.98 0.16 -4.28
CA SER A 292 -0.65 -0.51 -3.01
C SER A 292 0.52 0.12 -2.21
N CYS A 293 0.75 1.43 -2.36
CA CYS A 293 1.93 2.09 -1.80
C CYS A 293 1.90 2.33 -0.28
N GLY A 294 0.79 2.09 0.38
CA GLY A 294 0.66 2.22 1.83
C GLY A 294 0.48 3.64 2.38
N ALA A 295 0.49 4.68 1.54
CA ALA A 295 0.39 6.07 2.03
C ALA A 295 -0.93 6.36 2.77
N CYS A 296 -2.02 5.71 2.39
CA CYS A 296 -3.32 5.83 3.06
C CYS A 296 -3.32 5.21 4.46
N VAL A 297 -2.70 4.04 4.62
CA VAL A 297 -2.58 3.34 5.91
C VAL A 297 -1.66 4.12 6.84
N GLU A 298 -0.46 4.51 6.36
CA GLU A 298 0.53 5.27 7.14
C GLU A 298 -0.02 6.59 7.69
N GLN A 299 -0.87 7.28 6.94
CA GLN A 299 -1.40 8.60 7.33
C GLN A 299 -2.75 8.53 8.04
N CYS A 300 -3.32 7.34 8.23
CA CYS A 300 -4.60 7.19 8.91
C CYS A 300 -4.46 7.36 10.43
N PRO A 301 -5.14 8.33 11.05
CA PRO A 301 -5.02 8.58 12.50
C PRO A 301 -5.73 7.52 13.36
N VAL A 302 -6.48 6.62 12.72
CA VAL A 302 -7.27 5.58 13.38
C VAL A 302 -6.96 4.18 12.84
N ASP A 303 -5.82 4.03 12.17
CA ASP A 303 -5.23 2.76 11.72
C ASP A 303 -6.15 1.89 10.83
N ILE A 304 -6.86 2.49 9.85
CA ILE A 304 -7.67 1.78 8.86
C ILE A 304 -6.75 1.08 7.84
N GLU A 305 -7.01 -0.18 7.54
CA GLU A 305 -6.20 -1.05 6.67
C GLU A 305 -6.71 -1.02 5.22
N HIS A 306 -6.70 0.15 4.57
CA HIS A 306 -7.27 0.40 3.24
C HIS A 306 -6.79 -0.55 2.14
N ILE A 307 -5.50 -0.96 2.17
CA ILE A 307 -4.91 -1.79 1.12
C ILE A 307 -5.53 -3.18 1.13
N ASP A 308 -5.73 -3.77 2.32
CA ASP A 308 -6.30 -5.10 2.43
C ASP A 308 -7.71 -5.14 1.87
N HIS A 309 -8.55 -4.14 2.16
CA HIS A 309 -9.90 -4.03 1.60
C HIS A 309 -9.89 -3.93 0.07
N ILE A 310 -8.98 -3.12 -0.51
CA ILE A 310 -8.86 -2.97 -1.96
C ILE A 310 -8.38 -4.28 -2.62
N ILE A 311 -7.39 -4.95 -2.01
CA ILE A 311 -6.86 -6.19 -2.58
C ILE A 311 -7.87 -7.34 -2.43
N ASP A 312 -8.63 -7.39 -1.35
CA ASP A 312 -9.68 -8.41 -1.18
C ASP A 312 -10.80 -8.26 -2.22
N MET A 313 -11.19 -7.05 -2.58
CA MET A 313 -12.09 -6.82 -3.70
C MET A 313 -11.45 -7.23 -5.05
N ARG A 314 -10.15 -6.94 -5.28
CA ARG A 314 -9.44 -7.42 -6.47
C ARG A 314 -9.36 -8.95 -6.54
N ARG A 315 -9.14 -9.63 -5.41
CA ARG A 315 -9.15 -11.09 -5.30
C ARG A 315 -10.46 -11.67 -5.82
N TYR A 316 -11.58 -11.10 -5.36
CA TYR A 316 -12.90 -11.51 -5.83
C TYR A 316 -13.09 -11.26 -7.32
N GLN A 317 -12.76 -10.05 -7.81
CA GLN A 317 -12.88 -9.72 -9.23
C GLN A 317 -12.05 -10.64 -10.12
N VAL A 318 -10.82 -10.98 -9.72
CA VAL A 318 -9.90 -11.81 -10.52
C VAL A 318 -10.29 -13.29 -10.45
N MET A 319 -10.57 -13.83 -9.25
CA MET A 319 -10.72 -15.28 -9.05
C MET A 319 -12.16 -15.76 -9.19
N MET A 320 -13.15 -14.91 -8.86
CA MET A 320 -14.56 -15.29 -8.90
C MET A 320 -15.26 -14.76 -10.16
N GLU A 321 -15.07 -13.48 -10.49
CA GLU A 321 -15.75 -12.84 -11.63
C GLU A 321 -14.93 -12.88 -12.94
N SER A 322 -13.62 -13.11 -12.87
CA SER A 322 -12.70 -13.02 -14.01
C SER A 322 -12.70 -11.63 -14.68
N GLU A 323 -12.96 -10.59 -13.88
CA GLU A 323 -13.07 -9.19 -14.29
C GLU A 323 -11.81 -8.42 -13.86
N PHE A 324 -10.92 -8.15 -14.81
CA PHE A 324 -9.67 -7.43 -14.57
C PHE A 324 -9.17 -6.75 -15.85
N PRO A 325 -8.29 -5.72 -15.75
CA PRO A 325 -7.69 -5.08 -16.92
C PRO A 325 -7.01 -6.08 -17.86
N SER A 326 -7.26 -5.94 -19.15
CA SER A 326 -6.82 -6.89 -20.19
C SER A 326 -5.30 -7.10 -20.22
N GLU A 327 -4.52 -6.09 -19.83
CA GLU A 327 -3.07 -6.11 -19.75
C GLU A 327 -2.55 -7.13 -18.74
N LEU A 328 -3.31 -7.38 -17.67
CA LEU A 328 -2.96 -8.39 -16.66
C LEU A 328 -3.03 -9.82 -17.20
N SER A 329 -3.79 -10.07 -18.28
CA SER A 329 -3.80 -11.38 -18.96
C SER A 329 -2.41 -11.78 -19.47
N VAL A 330 -1.63 -10.80 -19.96
CA VAL A 330 -0.26 -11.04 -20.41
C VAL A 330 0.66 -11.32 -19.23
N LEU A 331 0.51 -10.56 -18.16
CA LEU A 331 1.25 -10.77 -16.91
C LEU A 331 1.01 -12.18 -16.35
N PHE A 332 -0.25 -12.58 -16.19
CA PHE A 332 -0.62 -13.89 -15.65
C PHE A 332 -0.07 -15.02 -16.52
N LYS A 333 -0.27 -14.94 -17.84
CA LYS A 333 0.30 -15.91 -18.78
C LYS A 333 1.82 -16.03 -18.69
N ASN A 334 2.53 -14.92 -18.54
CA ASN A 334 3.98 -14.91 -18.40
C ASN A 334 4.42 -15.58 -17.09
N LEU A 335 3.74 -15.26 -15.99
CA LEU A 335 4.00 -15.84 -14.67
C LEU A 335 3.73 -17.35 -14.65
N GLU A 336 2.61 -17.79 -15.24
CA GLU A 336 2.23 -19.21 -15.31
C GLU A 336 3.22 -20.04 -16.17
N ASN A 337 3.60 -19.51 -17.34
CA ASN A 337 4.35 -20.32 -18.32
C ASN A 337 5.86 -20.14 -18.20
N LYS A 338 6.35 -19.03 -17.62
CA LYS A 338 7.77 -18.68 -17.57
C LYS A 338 8.26 -18.33 -16.17
N ALA A 339 7.39 -18.38 -15.17
CA ALA A 339 7.67 -18.00 -13.79
C ALA A 339 8.38 -16.64 -13.66
N ASN A 340 8.10 -15.72 -14.59
CA ASN A 340 8.55 -14.33 -14.50
C ASN A 340 7.62 -13.39 -15.30
N PRO A 341 7.46 -12.12 -14.86
CA PRO A 341 6.54 -11.18 -15.49
C PRO A 341 6.92 -10.77 -16.92
N TRP A 342 8.20 -10.86 -17.29
CA TRP A 342 8.70 -10.50 -18.63
C TRP A 342 8.44 -11.57 -19.67
N GLY A 343 8.12 -12.81 -19.29
CA GLY A 343 7.97 -13.94 -20.19
C GLY A 343 9.29 -14.42 -20.83
N GLN A 344 10.43 -14.06 -20.24
CA GLN A 344 11.76 -14.47 -20.68
C GLN A 344 12.06 -15.92 -20.30
N ASN A 345 13.04 -16.54 -20.96
CA ASN A 345 13.44 -17.91 -20.62
C ASN A 345 14.25 -17.94 -19.31
N ALA A 346 14.17 -19.04 -18.57
CA ALA A 346 14.94 -19.21 -17.34
C ALA A 346 16.46 -19.15 -17.60
N SER A 347 16.94 -19.68 -18.75
CA SER A 347 18.35 -19.58 -19.17
C SER A 347 18.88 -18.14 -19.24
N ASP A 348 18.02 -17.18 -19.56
CA ASP A 348 18.43 -15.78 -19.73
C ASP A 348 18.67 -15.09 -18.37
N ARG A 349 18.25 -15.73 -17.26
CA ARG A 349 18.40 -15.21 -15.91
C ARG A 349 19.86 -15.08 -15.47
N THR A 350 20.75 -15.90 -16.01
CA THR A 350 22.19 -15.92 -15.70
C THR A 350 23.03 -15.07 -16.65
N ASN A 351 22.46 -14.47 -17.71
CA ASN A 351 23.20 -13.71 -18.70
C ASN A 351 24.08 -12.60 -18.09
N TRP A 352 23.62 -11.94 -17.02
CA TRP A 352 24.36 -10.88 -16.34
C TRP A 352 25.67 -11.38 -15.70
N ILE A 353 25.79 -12.69 -15.35
CA ILE A 353 26.99 -13.32 -14.78
C ILE A 353 28.12 -13.34 -15.81
N SER A 354 27.78 -13.56 -17.09
CA SER A 354 28.77 -13.52 -18.15
C SER A 354 29.38 -12.12 -18.38
N GLU A 355 28.66 -11.06 -17.95
CA GLU A 355 29.03 -9.66 -18.14
C GLU A 355 29.93 -9.11 -17.01
N VAL A 356 30.24 -9.87 -15.98
CA VAL A 356 31.15 -9.49 -14.89
C VAL A 356 32.46 -10.25 -15.00
N ASP A 357 33.57 -9.69 -14.50
CA ASP A 357 34.92 -10.25 -14.64
C ASP A 357 35.38 -11.04 -13.40
N PHE A 358 34.48 -11.32 -12.49
CA PHE A 358 34.75 -12.07 -11.24
C PHE A 358 33.78 -13.24 -11.10
N ASP A 359 34.09 -14.11 -10.14
CA ASP A 359 33.33 -15.32 -9.87
C ASP A 359 31.99 -15.02 -9.16
N VAL A 360 30.92 -15.61 -9.66
CA VAL A 360 29.58 -15.58 -9.05
C VAL A 360 29.07 -17.01 -8.95
N PRO A 361 29.20 -17.67 -7.81
CA PRO A 361 28.83 -19.07 -7.65
C PRO A 361 27.32 -19.28 -7.87
N VAL A 362 26.98 -20.25 -8.72
CA VAL A 362 25.61 -20.65 -9.03
C VAL A 362 25.32 -22.00 -8.37
N TYR A 363 24.25 -22.03 -7.55
CA TYR A 363 23.81 -23.27 -6.93
C TYR A 363 23.28 -24.26 -7.95
N GLY A 364 23.70 -25.51 -7.85
CA GLY A 364 23.37 -26.57 -8.80
C GLY A 364 24.19 -26.57 -10.09
N GLU A 365 25.05 -25.55 -10.33
CA GLU A 365 25.97 -25.47 -11.47
C GLU A 365 27.43 -25.50 -11.01
N ASP A 366 27.82 -24.58 -10.14
CA ASP A 366 29.17 -24.45 -9.60
C ASP A 366 29.33 -25.11 -8.23
N VAL A 367 28.27 -25.13 -7.44
CA VAL A 367 28.26 -25.65 -6.06
C VAL A 367 26.93 -26.34 -5.73
N ASP A 368 26.99 -27.44 -4.97
CA ASP A 368 25.82 -28.26 -4.63
C ASP A 368 25.34 -28.06 -3.19
N SER A 369 25.96 -27.15 -2.42
CA SER A 369 25.64 -26.92 -1.00
C SER A 369 25.78 -25.47 -0.63
N PHE A 370 24.95 -25.04 0.35
CA PHE A 370 25.07 -23.72 0.99
C PHE A 370 26.21 -23.66 2.01
N GLU A 371 26.81 -24.78 2.35
CA GLU A 371 27.89 -24.86 3.33
C GLU A 371 29.07 -23.95 2.95
N GLY A 372 29.51 -23.11 3.88
CA GLY A 372 30.57 -22.15 3.64
C GLY A 372 30.16 -20.83 3.06
N TYR A 373 28.86 -20.65 2.77
CA TYR A 373 28.27 -19.39 2.30
C TYR A 373 27.52 -18.68 3.45
N GLU A 374 27.47 -17.34 3.37
CA GLU A 374 26.82 -16.48 4.35
C GLU A 374 25.44 -16.01 3.89
N TYR A 375 25.25 -15.83 2.58
CA TYR A 375 24.03 -15.27 1.98
C TYR A 375 23.68 -15.97 0.69
N LEU A 376 22.37 -16.18 0.49
CA LEU A 376 21.82 -16.31 -0.84
C LEU A 376 21.58 -14.89 -1.39
N PHE A 377 22.13 -14.56 -2.54
CA PHE A 377 21.79 -13.36 -3.27
C PHE A 377 20.60 -13.67 -4.22
N TRP A 378 19.41 -13.35 -3.77
CA TRP A 378 18.19 -13.42 -4.60
C TRP A 378 18.17 -12.24 -5.55
N VAL A 379 18.47 -12.49 -6.82
CA VAL A 379 18.61 -11.47 -7.88
C VAL A 379 17.27 -10.81 -8.21
N GLY A 380 16.19 -11.61 -8.19
CA GLY A 380 14.86 -11.17 -8.56
C GLY A 380 14.69 -11.02 -10.08
N CYS A 381 13.43 -11.08 -10.54
CA CYS A 381 13.16 -11.04 -11.98
C CYS A 381 13.64 -9.74 -12.64
N ALA A 382 13.44 -8.57 -12.00
CA ALA A 382 13.90 -7.31 -12.53
C ALA A 382 15.44 -7.27 -12.66
N GLY A 383 16.15 -7.70 -11.60
CA GLY A 383 17.62 -7.75 -11.60
C GLY A 383 18.21 -8.69 -12.65
N ALA A 384 17.45 -9.72 -13.05
CA ALA A 384 17.87 -10.69 -14.04
C ALA A 384 17.58 -10.26 -15.48
N TYR A 385 16.43 -9.60 -15.74
CA TYR A 385 15.93 -9.39 -17.09
C TYR A 385 15.90 -7.93 -17.56
N ASP A 386 15.78 -6.95 -16.65
CA ASP A 386 15.77 -5.54 -17.03
C ASP A 386 17.18 -4.97 -17.12
N ASP A 387 17.54 -4.36 -18.25
CA ASP A 387 18.90 -3.86 -18.52
C ASP A 387 19.36 -2.78 -17.55
N LYS A 388 18.45 -1.98 -17.02
CA LYS A 388 18.76 -0.94 -16.02
C LYS A 388 18.98 -1.58 -14.65
N ALA A 389 18.10 -2.52 -14.27
CA ALA A 389 18.20 -3.24 -13.00
C ALA A 389 19.40 -4.20 -12.96
N LYS A 390 19.81 -4.82 -14.07
CA LYS A 390 21.06 -5.60 -14.19
C LYS A 390 22.29 -4.83 -13.73
N LYS A 391 22.33 -3.51 -13.98
CA LYS A 391 23.43 -2.67 -13.52
C LYS A 391 23.51 -2.61 -11.99
N THR A 392 22.35 -2.58 -11.31
CA THR A 392 22.27 -2.69 -9.86
C THR A 392 22.69 -4.06 -9.37
N THR A 393 22.21 -5.13 -10.02
CA THR A 393 22.60 -6.52 -9.70
C THR A 393 24.12 -6.71 -9.76
N LYS A 394 24.77 -6.28 -10.85
CA LYS A 394 26.22 -6.35 -11.03
C LYS A 394 26.98 -5.54 -9.97
N ALA A 395 26.50 -4.32 -9.67
CA ALA A 395 27.10 -3.47 -8.63
C ALA A 395 27.00 -4.11 -7.23
N VAL A 396 25.86 -4.69 -6.90
CA VAL A 396 25.69 -5.38 -5.59
C VAL A 396 26.57 -6.62 -5.53
N ALA A 397 26.61 -7.45 -6.56
CA ALA A 397 27.47 -8.63 -6.63
C ALA A 397 28.96 -8.27 -6.45
N GLU A 398 29.43 -7.23 -7.15
CA GLU A 398 30.78 -6.71 -7.04
C GLU A 398 31.08 -6.18 -5.60
N LEU A 399 30.16 -5.39 -5.03
CA LEU A 399 30.30 -4.88 -3.65
C LEU A 399 30.38 -5.99 -2.61
N LEU A 400 29.62 -7.07 -2.78
CA LEU A 400 29.69 -8.23 -1.89
C LEU A 400 31.04 -8.96 -2.03
N ALA A 401 31.51 -9.13 -3.27
CA ALA A 401 32.82 -9.73 -3.54
C ALA A 401 33.95 -8.88 -2.97
N VAL A 402 33.92 -7.54 -3.16
CA VAL A 402 34.88 -6.58 -2.60
C VAL A 402 34.93 -6.68 -1.06
N ALA A 403 33.76 -6.80 -0.42
CA ALA A 403 33.67 -6.92 1.02
C ALA A 403 34.07 -8.30 1.57
N GLY A 404 34.41 -9.26 0.69
CA GLY A 404 34.74 -10.63 1.07
C GLY A 404 33.54 -11.42 1.65
N VAL A 405 32.31 -10.99 1.31
CA VAL A 405 31.08 -11.71 1.70
C VAL A 405 30.93 -12.95 0.82
N LYS A 406 30.75 -14.09 1.45
CA LYS A 406 30.52 -15.35 0.75
C LYS A 406 29.04 -15.48 0.40
N TYR A 407 28.70 -15.31 -0.88
CA TYR A 407 27.35 -15.44 -1.38
C TYR A 407 27.30 -16.39 -2.58
N LEU A 408 26.09 -16.89 -2.85
CA LEU A 408 25.79 -17.63 -4.07
C LEU A 408 24.45 -17.16 -4.65
N VAL A 409 24.15 -17.54 -5.87
CA VAL A 409 22.87 -17.27 -6.56
C VAL A 409 22.21 -18.58 -6.99
N LEU A 410 20.89 -18.57 -7.16
CA LEU A 410 20.14 -19.75 -7.65
C LEU A 410 20.20 -19.91 -9.17
N GLY A 411 20.67 -18.89 -9.90
CA GLY A 411 20.75 -18.95 -11.37
C GLY A 411 19.40 -19.26 -12.00
N THR A 412 19.38 -20.31 -12.83
CA THR A 412 18.15 -20.76 -13.53
C THR A 412 17.10 -21.36 -12.60
N GLY A 413 17.49 -21.75 -11.37
CA GLY A 413 16.58 -22.26 -10.33
C GLY A 413 15.76 -21.17 -9.62
N GLU A 414 16.10 -19.88 -9.82
CA GLU A 414 15.32 -18.79 -9.22
C GLU A 414 14.06 -18.48 -10.04
N THR A 415 12.90 -18.40 -9.39
CA THR A 415 11.61 -18.05 -10.00
C THR A 415 11.10 -16.70 -9.49
N CYS A 416 9.97 -16.21 -10.01
CA CYS A 416 9.30 -15.06 -9.46
C CYS A 416 8.67 -15.42 -8.11
N ASN A 417 8.83 -14.53 -7.11
CA ASN A 417 8.22 -14.70 -5.79
C ASN A 417 6.70 -14.48 -5.74
N GLY A 418 6.05 -14.17 -6.86
CA GLY A 418 4.60 -14.02 -6.94
C GLY A 418 4.04 -12.65 -6.51
N ASP A 419 4.85 -11.66 -6.12
CA ASP A 419 4.36 -10.33 -5.65
C ASP A 419 3.35 -9.71 -6.61
N SER A 420 3.63 -9.67 -7.91
CA SER A 420 2.73 -9.06 -8.90
C SER A 420 1.39 -9.80 -9.02
N ALA A 421 1.37 -11.13 -8.92
CA ALA A 421 0.15 -11.92 -8.90
C ALA A 421 -0.69 -11.59 -7.67
N ARG A 422 -0.06 -11.56 -6.48
CA ARG A 422 -0.74 -11.26 -5.23
C ARG A 422 -1.33 -9.85 -5.20
N ARG A 423 -0.58 -8.84 -5.66
CA ARG A 423 -1.03 -7.44 -5.69
C ARG A 423 -2.13 -7.17 -6.73
N SER A 424 -2.22 -8.00 -7.76
CA SER A 424 -3.32 -7.95 -8.73
C SER A 424 -4.55 -8.77 -8.29
N GLY A 425 -4.47 -9.54 -7.20
CA GLY A 425 -5.58 -10.35 -6.69
C GLY A 425 -5.59 -11.79 -7.19
N ASN A 426 -4.61 -12.24 -7.98
CA ASN A 426 -4.50 -13.64 -8.39
C ASN A 426 -3.75 -14.44 -7.33
N GLU A 427 -4.46 -14.81 -6.26
CA GLU A 427 -3.87 -15.49 -5.13
C GLU A 427 -3.49 -16.94 -5.46
N PHE A 428 -4.25 -17.66 -6.32
CA PHE A 428 -3.87 -18.99 -6.78
C PHE A 428 -2.50 -19.02 -7.45
N LEU A 429 -2.28 -18.08 -8.38
CA LEU A 429 -0.99 -17.98 -9.06
C LEU A 429 0.13 -17.56 -8.10
N PHE A 430 -0.19 -16.70 -7.11
CA PHE A 430 0.78 -16.37 -6.06
C PHE A 430 1.17 -17.59 -5.25
N GLN A 431 0.19 -18.40 -4.78
CA GLN A 431 0.46 -19.59 -3.98
C GLN A 431 1.32 -20.60 -4.75
N GLN A 432 0.99 -20.85 -6.01
CA GLN A 432 1.78 -21.74 -6.87
C GLN A 432 3.24 -21.29 -7.03
N LEU A 433 3.47 -20.00 -7.33
CA LEU A 433 4.82 -19.46 -7.47
C LEU A 433 5.59 -19.45 -6.15
N ALA A 434 4.89 -19.14 -5.06
CA ALA A 434 5.48 -19.08 -3.72
C ALA A 434 5.87 -20.49 -3.22
N GLN A 435 5.03 -21.50 -3.41
CA GLN A 435 5.37 -22.89 -3.08
C GLN A 435 6.58 -23.37 -3.87
N GLN A 436 6.61 -23.12 -5.18
CA GLN A 436 7.76 -23.47 -6.02
C GLN A 436 9.05 -22.79 -5.54
N ALA A 437 8.97 -21.51 -5.13
CA ALA A 437 10.12 -20.80 -4.60
C ALA A 437 10.54 -21.32 -3.22
N VAL A 438 9.58 -21.68 -2.35
CA VAL A 438 9.86 -22.28 -1.03
C VAL A 438 10.54 -23.62 -1.18
N GLU A 439 10.06 -24.50 -2.07
CA GLU A 439 10.70 -25.79 -2.37
C GLU A 439 12.16 -25.62 -2.80
N SER A 440 12.43 -24.67 -3.70
CA SER A 440 13.80 -24.38 -4.16
C SER A 440 14.68 -23.85 -3.01
N LEU A 441 14.13 -22.99 -2.16
CA LEU A 441 14.84 -22.42 -1.03
C LEU A 441 15.08 -23.44 0.10
N ASP A 442 14.12 -24.31 0.37
CA ASP A 442 14.27 -25.37 1.38
C ASP A 442 15.28 -26.42 0.93
N GLY A 443 15.33 -26.74 -0.37
CA GLY A 443 16.39 -27.59 -0.94
C GLY A 443 17.79 -26.97 -0.78
N LEU A 444 17.92 -25.64 -1.04
CA LEU A 444 19.18 -24.92 -0.82
C LEU A 444 19.60 -24.91 0.64
N PHE A 445 18.63 -24.66 1.53
CA PHE A 445 18.87 -24.51 2.98
C PHE A 445 18.71 -25.82 3.77
N GLU A 446 18.76 -26.99 3.11
CA GLU A 446 18.71 -28.26 3.79
C GLU A 446 19.85 -28.37 4.80
N GLY A 447 19.52 -28.69 6.06
CA GLY A 447 20.48 -28.76 7.17
C GLY A 447 20.96 -27.41 7.73
N VAL A 448 20.53 -26.27 7.16
CA VAL A 448 20.89 -24.94 7.63
C VAL A 448 19.92 -24.49 8.72
N GLU A 449 20.46 -24.03 9.88
CA GLU A 449 19.62 -23.47 10.95
C GLU A 449 18.84 -22.24 10.45
N SER A 450 17.60 -22.05 10.93
CA SER A 450 16.72 -20.96 10.50
C SER A 450 17.33 -19.56 10.64
N VAL A 451 18.19 -19.35 11.64
CA VAL A 451 18.92 -18.07 11.89
C VAL A 451 19.96 -17.78 10.81
N ASP A 452 20.47 -18.79 10.14
CA ASP A 452 21.50 -18.71 9.09
C ASP A 452 20.95 -18.80 7.67
N ARG A 453 19.65 -19.01 7.50
CA ARG A 453 18.94 -18.92 6.22
C ARG A 453 18.80 -17.45 5.80
N LYS A 454 19.91 -16.86 5.38
CA LYS A 454 20.04 -15.43 5.10
C LYS A 454 19.94 -15.16 3.60
N ILE A 455 19.03 -14.25 3.23
CA ILE A 455 18.80 -13.85 1.84
C ILE A 455 19.03 -12.35 1.72
N VAL A 456 19.80 -11.91 0.72
CA VAL A 456 19.92 -10.51 0.35
C VAL A 456 19.22 -10.26 -0.98
N VAL A 457 18.46 -9.17 -1.06
CA VAL A 457 17.66 -8.81 -2.24
C VAL A 457 17.89 -7.36 -2.66
N THR A 458 17.75 -7.06 -3.96
CA THR A 458 17.79 -5.68 -4.47
C THR A 458 16.40 -5.04 -4.58
N CYS A 459 15.36 -5.86 -4.58
CA CYS A 459 13.99 -5.41 -4.79
C CYS A 459 13.22 -5.37 -3.46
N PRO A 460 12.66 -4.20 -3.06
CA PRO A 460 11.82 -4.09 -1.86
C PRO A 460 10.55 -4.95 -1.89
N HIS A 461 10.02 -5.25 -3.07
CA HIS A 461 8.88 -6.17 -3.22
C HIS A 461 9.32 -7.60 -2.84
N CYS A 462 10.47 -8.07 -3.34
CA CYS A 462 11.04 -9.35 -2.92
C CYS A 462 11.35 -9.35 -1.42
N PHE A 463 11.89 -8.25 -0.89
CA PHE A 463 12.16 -8.07 0.53
C PHE A 463 10.90 -8.30 1.38
N ASN A 464 9.79 -7.68 0.99
CA ASN A 464 8.51 -7.83 1.68
C ASN A 464 7.94 -9.24 1.55
N THR A 465 7.90 -9.78 0.33
CA THR A 465 7.25 -11.06 0.03
C THR A 465 8.00 -12.23 0.67
N LEU A 466 9.30 -12.37 0.42
CA LEU A 466 10.13 -13.44 1.00
C LEU A 466 10.25 -13.32 2.52
N GLY A 467 10.43 -12.09 3.04
CA GLY A 467 10.70 -11.89 4.47
C GLY A 467 9.46 -11.89 5.36
N ARG A 468 8.30 -11.56 4.80
CA ARG A 468 7.07 -11.36 5.60
C ARG A 468 5.88 -12.20 5.13
N GLU A 469 5.64 -12.31 3.82
CA GLU A 469 4.46 -13.00 3.31
C GLU A 469 4.65 -14.51 3.24
N TYR A 470 5.85 -15.00 2.92
CA TYR A 470 6.16 -16.43 2.90
C TYR A 470 6.06 -17.11 4.27
N ARG A 471 6.02 -16.33 5.36
CA ARG A 471 5.72 -16.86 6.70
C ARG A 471 4.31 -17.45 6.79
N GLN A 472 3.38 -16.98 5.95
CA GLN A 472 2.03 -17.54 5.85
C GLN A 472 2.03 -18.95 5.22
N LEU A 473 3.12 -19.31 4.52
CA LEU A 473 3.36 -20.63 3.92
C LEU A 473 4.30 -21.49 4.78
N GLY A 474 4.57 -21.10 6.04
CA GLY A 474 5.46 -21.82 6.95
C GLY A 474 6.96 -21.54 6.75
N ALA A 475 7.35 -20.79 5.71
CA ALA A 475 8.76 -20.47 5.45
C ALA A 475 9.27 -19.35 6.38
N ASN A 476 10.52 -19.48 6.85
CA ASN A 476 11.14 -18.51 7.74
C ASN A 476 12.58 -18.23 7.32
N TYR A 477 12.77 -17.12 6.62
CA TYR A 477 14.06 -16.64 6.13
C TYR A 477 14.42 -15.30 6.74
N SER A 478 15.73 -15.08 7.00
CA SER A 478 16.29 -13.79 7.39
C SER A 478 16.61 -12.99 6.14
N VAL A 479 15.63 -12.20 5.65
CA VAL A 479 15.79 -11.41 4.43
C VAL A 479 16.30 -10.01 4.76
N LEU A 480 17.32 -9.55 4.03
CA LEU A 480 17.88 -8.20 4.10
C LEU A 480 17.77 -7.53 2.74
N HIS A 481 17.43 -6.26 2.76
CA HIS A 481 17.57 -5.44 1.57
C HIS A 481 19.05 -5.07 1.37
N HIS A 482 19.53 -5.01 0.11
CA HIS A 482 20.93 -4.74 -0.18
C HIS A 482 21.46 -3.48 0.53
N THR A 483 20.63 -2.43 0.63
CA THR A 483 21.03 -1.19 1.31
C THR A 483 21.34 -1.41 2.79
N GLN A 484 20.62 -2.30 3.47
CA GLN A 484 20.89 -2.61 4.88
C GLN A 484 22.21 -3.39 5.04
N LEU A 485 22.46 -4.37 4.16
CA LEU A 485 23.70 -5.15 4.19
C LEU A 485 24.90 -4.28 3.82
N LEU A 486 24.83 -3.53 2.72
CA LEU A 486 25.90 -2.63 2.28
C LEU A 486 26.21 -1.57 3.34
N ASN A 487 25.20 -0.99 3.98
CA ASN A 487 25.39 -0.04 5.06
C ASN A 487 26.12 -0.66 6.27
N ARG A 488 25.79 -1.91 6.63
CA ARG A 488 26.54 -2.65 7.65
C ARG A 488 28.00 -2.84 7.23
N LEU A 489 28.25 -3.25 5.96
CA LEU A 489 29.62 -3.47 5.46
C LEU A 489 30.46 -2.18 5.43
N VAL A 490 29.85 -1.04 5.18
CA VAL A 490 30.51 0.27 5.29
C VAL A 490 30.85 0.58 6.76
N ARG A 491 29.91 0.40 7.68
CA ARG A 491 30.15 0.58 9.13
C ARG A 491 31.23 -0.36 9.68
N ASP A 492 31.26 -1.59 9.19
CA ASP A 492 32.26 -2.61 9.56
C ASP A 492 33.60 -2.40 8.84
N LYS A 493 33.72 -1.35 8.03
CA LYS A 493 34.93 -0.99 7.25
C LYS A 493 35.36 -2.10 6.27
N LYS A 494 34.45 -2.95 5.86
CA LYS A 494 34.67 -3.92 4.78
C LYS A 494 34.50 -3.27 3.40
N LEU A 495 33.72 -2.20 3.31
CA LEU A 495 33.63 -1.30 2.18
C LEU A 495 34.09 0.07 2.64
N VAL A 496 35.10 0.63 1.99
CA VAL A 496 35.70 1.92 2.38
C VAL A 496 35.62 2.86 1.18
N PRO A 497 34.63 3.78 1.16
CA PRO A 497 34.58 4.85 0.18
C PRO A 497 35.78 5.78 0.34
N VAL A 498 36.49 6.09 -0.76
CA VAL A 498 37.70 6.93 -0.77
C VAL A 498 37.62 8.09 -1.78
N SER A 499 36.79 7.92 -2.80
CA SER A 499 36.60 8.91 -3.86
C SER A 499 35.16 9.45 -3.79
N PRO A 500 34.92 10.68 -3.32
CA PRO A 500 33.57 11.20 -3.23
C PRO A 500 32.92 11.29 -4.62
N VAL A 501 31.69 10.84 -4.72
CA VAL A 501 30.84 11.09 -5.88
C VAL A 501 30.38 12.55 -5.80
N ALA A 502 31.01 13.42 -6.59
CA ALA A 502 30.77 14.89 -6.55
C ALA A 502 29.46 15.25 -7.29
N GLU A 503 28.34 14.71 -6.87
CA GLU A 503 27.03 14.95 -7.47
C GLU A 503 26.02 15.52 -6.47
N ASP A 504 25.15 16.41 -6.95
CA ASP A 504 23.93 16.78 -6.23
C ASP A 504 22.86 15.70 -6.48
N ILE A 505 22.50 14.97 -5.44
CA ILE A 505 21.60 13.81 -5.50
C ILE A 505 20.30 14.14 -4.80
N THR A 506 19.19 13.71 -5.38
CA THR A 506 17.92 13.58 -4.69
C THR A 506 17.54 12.10 -4.59
N TYR A 507 16.84 11.70 -3.52
CA TYR A 507 16.51 10.31 -3.27
C TYR A 507 15.00 10.03 -3.37
N HIS A 508 14.64 9.04 -4.17
CA HIS A 508 13.28 8.50 -4.21
C HIS A 508 13.14 7.35 -3.23
N ASP A 509 12.38 7.55 -2.15
CA ASP A 509 12.05 6.49 -1.20
C ASP A 509 11.10 5.46 -1.81
N PRO A 510 11.53 4.20 -2.02
CA PRO A 510 10.62 3.15 -2.46
C PRO A 510 9.59 2.83 -1.37
N CYS A 511 8.31 2.80 -1.73
CA CYS A 511 7.23 2.62 -0.77
C CYS A 511 7.31 1.28 0.00
N TYR A 512 7.71 0.20 -0.65
CA TYR A 512 7.89 -1.11 -0.01
C TYR A 512 9.15 -1.20 0.87
N LEU A 513 10.18 -0.38 0.62
CA LEU A 513 11.32 -0.29 1.51
C LEU A 513 11.02 0.58 2.73
N GLY A 514 10.54 1.80 2.49
CA GLY A 514 10.24 2.79 3.54
C GLY A 514 8.94 2.46 4.29
N ARG A 515 7.77 2.77 3.72
CA ARG A 515 6.49 2.65 4.44
C ARG A 515 6.17 1.23 4.91
N HIS A 516 6.31 0.24 4.02
CA HIS A 516 5.98 -1.14 4.36
C HIS A 516 6.99 -1.81 5.30
N ASN A 517 8.28 -1.47 5.20
CA ASN A 517 9.35 -2.15 5.95
C ASN A 517 10.19 -1.22 6.83
N LYS A 518 9.85 0.08 6.91
CA LYS A 518 10.45 1.10 7.80
C LYS A 518 11.97 1.30 7.63
N VAL A 519 12.50 1.01 6.45
CA VAL A 519 13.92 1.22 6.11
C VAL A 519 14.06 2.56 5.40
N TYR A 520 14.46 3.59 6.12
CA TYR A 520 14.63 4.96 5.62
C TYR A 520 16.08 5.43 5.64
N GLU A 521 16.81 5.09 6.71
CA GLU A 521 18.15 5.65 6.97
C GLU A 521 19.24 4.97 6.15
N ALA A 522 19.20 3.63 6.01
CA ALA A 522 20.27 2.90 5.33
C ALA A 522 20.60 3.40 3.91
N PRO A 523 19.63 3.74 3.03
CA PRO A 523 19.96 4.32 1.73
C PRO A 523 20.59 5.72 1.83
N ARG A 524 20.15 6.54 2.80
CA ARG A 524 20.67 7.90 3.04
C ARG A 524 22.10 7.86 3.53
N GLU A 525 22.37 7.00 4.51
CA GLU A 525 23.73 6.78 5.03
C GLU A 525 24.69 6.27 3.95
N LEU A 526 24.21 5.47 2.97
CA LEU A 526 25.01 5.04 1.82
C LEU A 526 25.32 6.18 0.84
N ILE A 527 24.36 7.07 0.58
CA ILE A 527 24.57 8.27 -0.25
C ILE A 527 25.59 9.20 0.41
N GLU A 528 25.45 9.42 1.72
CA GLU A 528 26.40 10.22 2.50
C GLU A 528 27.79 9.58 2.52
N ALA A 529 27.87 8.26 2.74
CA ALA A 529 29.13 7.51 2.72
C ALA A 529 29.84 7.59 1.36
N ALA A 530 29.10 7.59 0.27
CA ALA A 530 29.64 7.83 -1.09
C ALA A 530 30.12 9.28 -1.32
N GLY A 531 29.96 10.17 -0.33
CA GLY A 531 30.42 11.55 -0.39
C GLY A 531 29.55 12.45 -1.24
N ALA A 532 28.35 12.04 -1.61
CA ALA A 532 27.41 12.82 -2.41
C ALA A 532 26.56 13.75 -1.52
N LYS A 533 26.11 14.87 -2.11
CA LYS A 533 25.23 15.82 -1.43
C LYS A 533 23.78 15.47 -1.67
N LEU A 534 23.05 15.05 -0.62
CA LEU A 534 21.63 14.75 -0.67
C LEU A 534 20.77 16.01 -0.53
N THR A 535 19.85 16.23 -1.49
CA THR A 535 18.79 17.23 -1.43
C THR A 535 17.45 16.51 -1.44
N GLU A 536 16.73 16.55 -0.32
CA GLU A 536 15.44 15.84 -0.17
C GLU A 536 14.34 16.50 -1.01
N MET A 537 13.47 15.67 -1.59
CA MET A 537 12.23 16.14 -2.22
C MET A 537 11.22 16.60 -1.15
N PRO A 538 10.27 17.49 -1.48
CA PRO A 538 9.25 17.95 -0.52
C PRO A 538 8.47 16.81 0.15
N ARG A 539 8.14 15.76 -0.61
CA ARG A 539 7.49 14.55 -0.11
C ARG A 539 8.52 13.40 -0.06
N HIS A 540 9.12 13.17 1.10
CA HIS A 540 10.14 12.14 1.34
C HIS A 540 9.82 11.28 2.57
N ALA A 541 10.58 10.24 2.82
CA ALA A 541 10.46 9.29 3.93
C ALA A 541 9.02 8.70 4.02
N ASP A 542 8.35 8.77 5.18
CA ASP A 542 6.99 8.27 5.40
C ASP A 542 5.96 8.92 4.48
N ARG A 543 6.19 10.17 4.07
CA ARG A 543 5.31 10.94 3.17
C ARG A 543 5.73 10.89 1.71
N SER A 544 6.72 10.09 1.36
CA SER A 544 7.21 9.94 0.00
C SER A 544 6.07 9.69 -1.01
N PHE A 545 6.12 10.38 -2.15
CA PHE A 545 5.19 10.12 -3.25
C PHE A 545 5.63 8.87 -4.03
N CYS A 546 4.66 8.05 -4.46
CA CYS A 546 4.94 6.80 -5.15
C CYS A 546 5.46 7.00 -6.57
N CYS A 547 6.27 6.07 -7.08
CA CYS A 547 6.67 6.03 -8.49
C CYS A 547 5.59 5.49 -9.44
N GLY A 548 4.53 4.87 -8.91
CA GLY A 548 3.44 4.31 -9.72
C GLY A 548 3.54 2.83 -10.07
N ALA A 549 4.64 2.13 -9.75
CA ALA A 549 4.86 0.74 -10.16
C ALA A 549 4.04 -0.30 -9.37
N GLY A 550 3.80 -0.02 -8.08
CA GLY A 550 3.17 -0.99 -7.16
C GLY A 550 1.74 -1.38 -7.55
N GLY A 551 1.16 -2.36 -6.85
CA GLY A 551 -0.20 -2.84 -7.11
C GLY A 551 -0.38 -3.48 -8.49
N ALA A 552 0.68 -4.05 -9.04
CA ALA A 552 0.79 -4.55 -10.42
C ALA A 552 0.58 -3.47 -11.52
N ARG A 553 0.53 -2.17 -11.14
CA ARG A 553 0.29 -1.07 -12.09
C ARG A 553 1.44 -0.88 -13.12
N MET A 554 2.64 -1.34 -12.81
CA MET A 554 3.75 -1.34 -13.78
C MET A 554 3.41 -2.12 -15.07
N TRP A 555 2.48 -3.07 -14.97
CA TRP A 555 2.07 -3.95 -16.07
C TRP A 555 0.80 -3.46 -16.77
N MET A 556 0.28 -2.28 -16.40
CA MET A 556 -0.93 -1.67 -16.94
C MET A 556 -0.62 -0.26 -17.46
N GLU A 557 -1.33 0.17 -18.51
CA GLU A 557 -1.24 1.55 -18.99
C GLU A 557 -2.04 2.52 -18.10
N GLU A 558 -1.56 3.75 -17.99
CA GLU A 558 -2.26 4.82 -17.26
C GLU A 558 -3.01 5.73 -18.22
N HIS A 559 -4.31 5.47 -18.42
CA HIS A 559 -5.15 6.23 -19.34
C HIS A 559 -5.90 7.39 -18.66
N ILE A 560 -6.03 7.35 -17.33
CA ILE A 560 -6.81 8.31 -16.54
C ILE A 560 -5.88 9.31 -15.86
N GLY A 561 -6.09 10.59 -16.08
CA GLY A 561 -5.34 11.66 -15.43
C GLY A 561 -3.87 11.73 -15.83
N LYS A 562 -3.04 12.34 -14.99
CA LYS A 562 -1.58 12.44 -15.15
C LYS A 562 -0.92 11.11 -14.71
N ARG A 563 0.14 10.69 -15.39
CA ARG A 563 0.93 9.53 -14.93
C ARG A 563 1.55 9.81 -13.55
N ILE A 564 1.51 8.80 -12.67
CA ILE A 564 2.00 8.94 -11.28
C ILE A 564 3.51 9.23 -11.26
N ASN A 565 4.30 8.56 -12.10
CA ASN A 565 5.73 8.82 -12.19
C ASN A 565 6.06 10.25 -12.62
N HIS A 566 5.25 10.88 -13.49
CA HIS A 566 5.45 12.26 -13.89
C HIS A 566 5.33 13.24 -12.71
N GLU A 567 4.35 13.03 -11.84
CA GLU A 567 4.19 13.86 -10.63
C GLU A 567 5.38 13.71 -9.70
N ARG A 568 5.88 12.49 -9.51
CA ARG A 568 7.06 12.23 -8.68
C ARG A 568 8.34 12.81 -9.27
N VAL A 569 8.51 12.67 -10.57
CA VAL A 569 9.70 13.18 -11.28
C VAL A 569 9.70 14.71 -11.34
N ASP A 570 8.54 15.36 -11.48
CA ASP A 570 8.46 16.83 -11.40
C ASP A 570 9.01 17.34 -10.06
N GLU A 571 8.72 16.64 -8.93
CA GLU A 571 9.33 16.97 -7.63
C GLU A 571 10.86 16.76 -7.62
N ALA A 572 11.32 15.65 -8.21
CA ALA A 572 12.75 15.34 -8.27
C ALA A 572 13.51 16.37 -9.09
N LEU A 573 13.02 16.74 -10.26
CA LEU A 573 13.62 17.76 -11.12
C LEU A 573 13.62 19.14 -10.48
N ALA A 574 12.60 19.47 -9.69
CA ALA A 574 12.49 20.74 -8.96
C ALA A 574 13.54 20.89 -7.86
N THR A 575 14.16 19.80 -7.37
CA THR A 575 15.28 19.89 -6.40
C THR A 575 16.56 20.47 -6.99
N GLY A 576 16.69 20.47 -8.32
CA GLY A 576 17.92 20.88 -9.00
C GLY A 576 18.99 19.78 -9.05
N ALA A 577 18.78 18.61 -8.48
CA ALA A 577 19.74 17.51 -8.46
C ALA A 577 20.09 17.01 -9.87
N THR A 578 21.34 16.58 -10.08
CA THR A 578 21.82 15.99 -11.34
C THR A 578 21.49 14.50 -11.43
N THR A 579 21.33 13.87 -10.27
CA THR A 579 21.05 12.43 -10.18
C THR A 579 19.88 12.17 -9.24
N VAL A 580 18.96 11.28 -9.67
CA VAL A 580 17.89 10.73 -8.84
C VAL A 580 18.31 9.34 -8.37
N ALA A 581 18.66 9.22 -7.09
CA ALA A 581 18.98 7.93 -6.50
C ALA A 581 17.71 7.13 -6.13
N THR A 582 17.78 5.83 -6.32
CA THR A 582 16.72 4.87 -5.92
C THR A 582 17.33 3.66 -5.22
N ALA A 583 16.48 2.83 -4.61
CA ALA A 583 16.86 1.55 -4.04
C ALA A 583 15.79 0.48 -4.37
N CYS A 584 15.30 0.50 -5.60
CA CYS A 584 14.28 -0.43 -6.08
C CYS A 584 14.33 -0.49 -7.61
N PRO A 585 14.44 -1.67 -8.21
CA PRO A 585 14.52 -1.82 -9.67
C PRO A 585 13.26 -1.29 -10.38
N PHE A 586 12.07 -1.53 -9.85
CA PHE A 586 10.83 -1.01 -10.43
C PHE A 586 10.74 0.52 -10.33
N CYS A 587 11.11 1.09 -9.16
CA CYS A 587 11.18 2.55 -9.04
C CYS A 587 12.17 3.14 -10.04
N ARG A 588 13.33 2.49 -10.23
CA ARG A 588 14.33 2.92 -11.21
C ARG A 588 13.77 3.00 -12.61
N VAL A 589 13.03 1.97 -13.07
CA VAL A 589 12.39 1.98 -14.39
C VAL A 589 11.41 3.16 -14.49
N MET A 590 10.46 3.26 -13.55
CA MET A 590 9.42 4.29 -13.58
C MET A 590 9.97 5.71 -13.49
N VAL A 591 10.97 5.93 -12.62
CA VAL A 591 11.60 7.25 -12.47
C VAL A 591 12.41 7.59 -13.71
N THR A 592 13.15 6.63 -14.31
CA THR A 592 13.89 6.87 -15.56
C THR A 592 12.95 7.25 -16.70
N ASP A 593 11.83 6.55 -16.86
CA ASP A 593 10.84 6.88 -17.90
C ASP A 593 10.25 8.27 -17.66
N GLY A 594 9.94 8.59 -16.40
CA GLY A 594 9.45 9.91 -16.04
C GLY A 594 10.49 11.02 -16.28
N VAL A 595 11.78 10.80 -15.98
CA VAL A 595 12.87 11.76 -16.26
C VAL A 595 12.98 11.98 -17.77
N ASN A 596 12.99 10.92 -18.56
CA ASN A 596 13.04 11.03 -20.02
C ASN A 596 11.87 11.84 -20.59
N ASP A 597 10.67 11.68 -20.01
CA ASP A 597 9.46 12.37 -20.48
C ASP A 597 9.36 13.82 -19.98
N ARG A 598 10.05 14.21 -18.87
CA ARG A 598 9.78 15.45 -18.15
C ARG A 598 10.96 16.43 -18.06
N GLN A 599 12.22 15.95 -18.20
CA GLN A 599 13.39 16.79 -17.97
C GLN A 599 13.47 17.99 -18.93
N GLU A 600 13.14 17.83 -20.21
CA GLU A 600 13.14 18.92 -21.19
C GLU A 600 12.11 20.00 -20.80
N ALA A 601 10.89 19.61 -20.45
CA ALA A 601 9.83 20.53 -20.00
C ALA A 601 10.18 21.27 -18.69
N ALA A 602 11.06 20.66 -17.87
CA ALA A 602 11.60 21.28 -16.66
C ALA A 602 12.85 22.14 -16.91
N GLY A 603 13.28 22.32 -18.16
CA GLY A 603 14.51 23.03 -18.51
C GLY A 603 15.79 22.34 -18.02
N ARG A 604 15.77 21.01 -17.90
CA ARG A 604 16.87 20.17 -17.42
C ARG A 604 17.32 19.21 -18.52
N GLU A 605 18.59 18.89 -18.52
CA GLU A 605 19.18 17.90 -19.43
C GLU A 605 20.13 16.98 -18.67
N GLY A 606 20.23 15.73 -19.11
CA GLY A 606 21.23 14.78 -18.62
C GLY A 606 21.01 14.34 -17.16
N VAL A 607 19.81 14.44 -16.64
CA VAL A 607 19.50 13.94 -15.28
C VAL A 607 19.52 12.41 -15.30
N ASP A 608 20.43 11.82 -14.51
CA ASP A 608 20.60 10.36 -14.42
C ASP A 608 19.73 9.75 -13.30
N VAL A 609 19.45 8.45 -13.43
CA VAL A 609 18.72 7.67 -12.42
C VAL A 609 19.54 6.45 -12.05
N ARG A 610 20.05 6.42 -10.81
CA ARG A 610 20.94 5.37 -10.33
C ARG A 610 20.42 4.69 -9.08
N ASP A 611 20.86 3.47 -8.87
CA ASP A 611 20.71 2.81 -7.58
C ASP A 611 21.82 3.24 -6.62
N VAL A 612 21.52 3.31 -5.32
CA VAL A 612 22.49 3.70 -4.28
C VAL A 612 23.71 2.77 -4.25
N ALA A 613 23.56 1.50 -4.65
CA ALA A 613 24.68 0.56 -4.76
C ALA A 613 25.68 0.98 -5.85
N GLN A 614 25.22 1.59 -6.93
CA GLN A 614 26.10 2.07 -8.00
C GLN A 614 26.92 3.28 -7.55
N LEU A 615 26.30 4.18 -6.79
CA LEU A 615 27.00 5.34 -6.21
C LEU A 615 28.08 4.88 -5.22
N LEU A 616 27.75 3.91 -4.36
CA LEU A 616 28.71 3.34 -3.42
C LEU A 616 29.87 2.65 -4.16
N LEU A 617 29.59 1.85 -5.20
CA LEU A 617 30.64 1.17 -5.97
C LEU A 617 31.60 2.15 -6.65
N GLU A 618 31.07 3.27 -7.18
CA GLU A 618 31.88 4.32 -7.82
C GLU A 618 32.80 5.04 -6.81
N SER A 619 32.38 5.12 -5.56
CA SER A 619 33.15 5.78 -4.50
C SER A 619 34.33 4.94 -3.96
N LEU A 620 34.44 3.66 -4.33
CA LEU A 620 35.50 2.77 -3.87
C LEU A 620 36.76 2.87 -4.73
N ASP A 621 37.95 2.75 -4.10
CA ASP A 621 39.20 2.50 -4.84
C ASP A 621 39.32 1.01 -5.16
N ARG A 622 38.99 0.68 -6.40
CA ARG A 622 39.04 -0.71 -6.91
C ARG A 622 40.45 -1.15 -7.33
N SER A 623 41.41 -0.24 -7.42
CA SER A 623 42.78 -0.54 -7.90
C SER A 623 43.55 -1.46 -6.96
N THR A 624 43.17 -1.50 -5.69
CA THR A 624 43.82 -2.32 -4.64
C THR A 624 43.07 -3.62 -4.31
N ILE A 625 41.92 -3.87 -4.99
CA ILE A 625 41.03 -4.99 -4.66
C ILE A 625 41.26 -6.13 -5.65
N THR A 626 41.49 -7.33 -5.13
CA THR A 626 41.54 -8.56 -5.94
C THR A 626 40.18 -9.27 -5.81
N LEU A 627 39.44 -9.29 -6.90
CA LEU A 627 38.17 -10.02 -6.98
C LEU A 627 38.43 -11.52 -7.20
N PRO A 628 37.52 -12.42 -6.79
CA PRO A 628 37.65 -13.86 -7.04
C PRO A 628 37.74 -14.15 -8.55
N GLU A 629 38.70 -14.99 -8.97
CA GLU A 629 38.81 -15.41 -10.37
C GLU A 629 37.60 -16.26 -10.79
N LYS A 630 37.12 -16.09 -12.03
CA LYS A 630 36.01 -16.88 -12.59
C LYS A 630 36.26 -18.38 -12.45
N GLY A 631 35.23 -19.10 -11.93
CA GLY A 631 35.27 -20.55 -11.71
C GLY A 631 36.05 -20.96 -10.46
N SER A 632 36.46 -20.02 -9.61
CA SER A 632 37.19 -20.34 -8.38
C SER A 632 36.34 -21.12 -7.39
N ALA A 633 35.05 -20.85 -7.29
CA ALA A 633 34.12 -21.56 -6.42
C ALA A 633 33.91 -23.02 -6.88
N ALA A 634 33.67 -23.23 -8.15
CA ALA A 634 33.54 -24.57 -8.75
C ALA A 634 34.81 -25.40 -8.52
N LYS A 635 35.99 -24.78 -8.67
CA LYS A 635 37.27 -25.44 -8.38
C LYS A 635 37.43 -25.81 -6.90
N GLN A 636 37.07 -24.88 -5.98
CA GLN A 636 37.11 -25.15 -4.56
C GLN A 636 36.13 -26.26 -4.14
N ALA A 637 34.93 -26.27 -4.71
CA ALA A 637 33.96 -27.34 -4.50
C ALA A 637 34.47 -28.69 -5.02
N ALA A 638 35.07 -28.72 -6.22
CA ALA A 638 35.68 -29.94 -6.75
C ALA A 638 36.87 -30.46 -5.95
N ASP A 639 37.72 -29.57 -5.40
CA ASP A 639 38.85 -29.92 -4.54
C ASP A 639 38.38 -30.39 -3.14
N ALA A 640 37.23 -29.91 -2.65
CA ALA A 640 36.62 -30.32 -1.38
C ALA A 640 35.85 -31.64 -1.49
N ALA A 641 35.46 -32.06 -2.68
CA ALA A 641 34.73 -33.29 -2.91
C ALA A 641 35.58 -34.50 -2.46
N PRO A 642 35.05 -35.43 -1.68
CA PRO A 642 35.82 -36.62 -1.25
C PRO A 642 36.29 -37.36 -2.49
N LYS A 643 37.60 -37.46 -2.65
CA LYS A 643 38.21 -38.26 -3.74
C LYS A 643 37.61 -39.66 -3.68
N ALA A 644 36.85 -40.03 -4.69
CA ALA A 644 36.25 -41.34 -4.80
C ALA A 644 37.36 -42.39 -4.58
N ALA A 645 37.22 -43.25 -3.57
CA ALA A 645 38.08 -44.37 -3.37
C ALA A 645 38.18 -45.21 -4.65
N PRO A 646 39.35 -45.70 -5.02
CA PRO A 646 39.50 -46.47 -6.27
C PRO A 646 38.54 -47.67 -6.23
N LYS A 647 37.73 -47.84 -7.26
CA LYS A 647 36.83 -48.97 -7.47
C LYS A 647 37.66 -50.26 -7.30
N ALA A 648 37.43 -51.00 -6.24
CA ALA A 648 37.91 -52.34 -6.09
C ALA A 648 37.24 -53.20 -7.19
N GLU A 649 38.13 -53.88 -7.94
CA GLU A 649 37.80 -54.80 -9.01
C GLU A 649 36.92 -55.94 -8.46
N THR A 650 35.80 -56.17 -9.14
CA THR A 650 34.82 -57.23 -8.91
C THR A 650 35.44 -58.61 -9.08
N ALA A 651 35.38 -59.46 -8.04
CA ALA A 651 35.48 -60.92 -8.17
C ALA A 651 34.12 -61.54 -7.85
N PRO A 652 33.80 -62.70 -8.45
CA PRO A 652 32.45 -63.11 -8.78
C PRO A 652 31.70 -63.88 -7.69
N ALA A 653 30.42 -63.93 -7.90
CA ALA A 653 29.34 -64.48 -7.12
C ALA A 653 29.56 -65.93 -6.54
N ALA A 654 29.06 -66.16 -5.34
CA ALA A 654 28.63 -67.47 -4.88
C ALA A 654 27.42 -67.35 -3.95
N THR A 655 26.35 -67.87 -4.45
CA THR A 655 25.22 -68.62 -3.85
C THR A 655 24.81 -68.41 -2.39
N GLU A 656 23.52 -68.14 -2.26
CA GLU A 656 22.69 -68.31 -1.07
C GLU A 656 22.76 -69.70 -0.42
N PRO A 657 22.38 -69.91 0.87
CA PRO A 657 20.96 -70.18 1.18
C PRO A 657 20.38 -69.66 2.52
N ALA A 658 19.13 -69.38 2.44
CA ALA A 658 17.96 -69.56 3.33
C ALA A 658 18.05 -69.70 4.86
N GLU A 659 17.06 -68.97 5.49
CA GLU A 659 16.25 -69.26 6.67
C GLU A 659 16.89 -69.24 8.09
N THR A 660 16.41 -68.43 9.01
CA THR A 660 15.33 -68.71 9.94
C THR A 660 15.03 -67.54 10.89
N SER A 661 13.78 -67.36 11.14
CA SER A 661 13.06 -66.52 12.11
C SER A 661 13.55 -66.66 13.56
N THR A 662 13.46 -65.60 14.38
CA THR A 662 12.75 -65.63 15.68
C THR A 662 12.53 -64.23 16.23
N GLU A 663 11.30 -63.98 16.66
CA GLU A 663 10.79 -62.90 17.50
C GLU A 663 11.54 -62.76 18.81
N THR A 664 11.67 -61.54 19.34
CA THR A 664 11.23 -61.21 20.72
C THR A 664 11.33 -59.73 20.98
N GLU A 665 10.23 -59.08 21.31
CA GLU A 665 10.06 -57.88 22.12
C GLU A 665 10.13 -58.25 23.60
N PRO A 666 10.06 -57.35 24.63
CA PRO A 666 10.39 -55.92 24.78
C PRO A 666 11.27 -55.59 26.01
N ALA A 667 11.64 -54.34 26.25
CA ALA A 667 11.58 -53.65 27.55
C ALA A 667 12.26 -52.26 27.51
N ALA A 668 11.54 -51.20 27.86
CA ALA A 668 12.04 -50.00 28.54
C ALA A 668 12.15 -50.28 30.03
N PRO A 669 12.68 -49.41 30.92
CA PRO A 669 13.04 -48.00 30.84
C PRO A 669 14.41 -47.65 31.55
N THR A 670 14.87 -46.43 31.56
CA THR A 670 15.14 -45.63 32.79
C THR A 670 15.84 -44.31 32.45
N GLU A 671 15.39 -43.30 33.15
CA GLU A 671 15.94 -41.95 33.27
C GLU A 671 17.36 -41.95 33.85
N GLU A 672 18.18 -40.95 33.45
CA GLU A 672 18.98 -40.22 34.44
C GLU A 672 19.46 -38.85 33.91
N LYS A 673 19.34 -37.89 34.81
CA LYS A 673 19.72 -36.50 34.76
C LYS A 673 21.24 -36.28 34.58
N ALA A 674 21.59 -35.17 33.90
CA ALA A 674 22.56 -34.23 34.50
C ALA A 674 22.61 -32.91 33.70
N THR A 675 22.32 -31.88 34.43
CA THR A 675 22.62 -30.47 34.34
C THR A 675 24.03 -30.12 33.87
N LYS A 676 24.18 -29.06 33.05
CA LYS A 676 24.94 -27.85 33.42
C LYS A 676 24.81 -26.73 32.39
N ALA A 677 24.59 -25.53 32.92
CA ALA A 677 24.54 -24.20 32.39
C ALA A 677 25.84 -23.69 31.78
N VAL A 678 25.75 -22.77 30.83
CA VAL A 678 26.69 -21.65 30.64
C VAL A 678 25.93 -20.45 30.10
N THR A 679 25.76 -19.48 30.96
CA THR A 679 26.09 -18.02 30.90
C THR A 679 26.10 -17.40 29.49
N GLY A 680 25.30 -16.47 29.12
CA GLY A 680 25.02 -15.16 29.70
C GLY A 680 25.90 -14.08 29.11
N LEU A 681 25.37 -13.15 28.34
CA LEU A 681 25.96 -11.83 28.15
C LEU A 681 24.84 -10.81 28.16
N GLY A 682 24.83 -10.05 29.27
CA GLY A 682 23.92 -9.02 29.57
C GLY A 682 24.21 -7.72 28.85
N ILE A 683 23.18 -6.93 28.69
CA ILE A 683 23.30 -5.48 28.57
C ILE A 683 22.43 -4.86 29.65
N ALA A 684 23.11 -4.05 30.46
CA ALA A 684 22.55 -3.31 31.56
C ALA A 684 21.76 -2.06 31.06
N GLY A 685 20.70 -1.75 31.77
CA GLY A 685 19.99 -0.46 31.61
C GLY A 685 18.92 -0.37 32.67
N GLY A 686 19.26 0.21 33.83
CA GLY A 686 18.43 0.26 35.00
C GLY A 686 17.33 1.31 34.95
N ALA A 687 16.18 0.96 35.54
CA ALA A 687 15.30 1.91 36.19
C ALA A 687 14.56 1.19 37.32
N LYS A 688 14.75 1.70 38.52
CA LYS A 688 14.13 1.26 39.79
C LYS A 688 12.65 1.70 39.84
N ARG A 689 11.81 0.81 40.36
CA ARG A 689 10.54 1.18 41.04
C ARG A 689 10.47 0.49 42.39
N PRO A 690 9.92 1.12 43.41
CA PRO A 690 9.82 0.53 44.75
C PRO A 690 8.41 -0.07 45.04
N GLY A 691 8.42 -1.23 45.64
CA GLY A 691 7.68 -1.69 46.77
C GLY A 691 6.16 -1.84 46.76
N ALA A 692 5.66 -3.06 46.84
CA ALA A 692 4.49 -3.40 47.64
C ALA A 692 4.50 -4.86 48.07
N LYS A 693 4.05 -5.11 49.30
CA LYS A 693 4.12 -6.32 50.07
C LYS A 693 3.06 -7.37 49.74
N LYS A 694 3.46 -8.65 49.82
CA LYS A 694 2.79 -9.88 50.30
C LYS A 694 1.26 -9.96 50.45
N ALA A 695 0.65 -10.99 49.87
CA ALA A 695 0.10 -12.16 50.58
C ALA A 695 -0.63 -13.07 49.59
N ALA A 696 -0.30 -14.38 49.63
CA ALA A 696 -1.13 -15.51 49.15
C ALA A 696 -2.02 -15.91 50.36
N PRO A 697 -3.05 -16.77 50.24
CA PRO A 697 -3.02 -18.11 49.64
C PRO A 697 -4.34 -18.66 49.04
N ALA A 698 -4.22 -19.79 48.34
CA ALA A 698 -5.06 -20.98 48.25
C ALA A 698 -6.30 -21.04 47.36
N ALA A 699 -6.30 -22.05 46.49
CA ALA A 699 -7.40 -22.64 45.74
C ALA A 699 -8.45 -23.35 46.67
N PRO A 700 -9.66 -23.69 46.13
CA PRO A 700 -9.89 -25.05 45.71
C PRO A 700 -10.80 -25.27 44.49
N ALA A 701 -10.48 -26.34 43.76
CA ALA A 701 -11.22 -27.47 43.22
C ALA A 701 -12.66 -27.35 42.68
N ALA A 702 -12.84 -28.01 41.54
CA ALA A 702 -14.03 -28.26 40.77
C ALA A 702 -15.14 -29.10 41.47
N PRO A 703 -16.34 -29.21 40.89
CA PRO A 703 -16.76 -30.55 40.53
C PRO A 703 -17.37 -30.77 39.14
N LYS A 704 -17.20 -31.98 38.72
CA LYS A 704 -17.86 -32.68 37.59
C LYS A 704 -19.33 -32.83 37.83
N ALA A 705 -20.15 -32.88 36.82
CA ALA A 705 -21.39 -33.63 36.77
C ALA A 705 -21.63 -34.21 35.37
N GLU A 706 -21.92 -35.43 35.40
CA GLU A 706 -22.19 -36.46 34.42
C GLU A 706 -23.63 -36.43 33.88
N VAL A 707 -23.78 -36.95 32.65
CA VAL A 707 -24.76 -37.92 32.14
C VAL A 707 -26.19 -37.48 31.87
N ALA A 708 -26.66 -37.67 30.65
CA ALA A 708 -27.69 -38.67 30.34
C ALA A 708 -27.93 -38.84 28.83
N GLN A 709 -27.81 -40.09 28.40
CA GLN A 709 -28.24 -40.63 27.11
C GLN A 709 -29.78 -40.71 27.05
N ALA A 710 -30.32 -40.59 25.87
CA ALA A 710 -31.60 -41.30 25.50
C ALA A 710 -31.55 -41.71 24.03
N GLN A 711 -31.68 -43.02 23.84
CA GLN A 711 -31.88 -43.78 22.60
C GLN A 711 -33.32 -43.70 22.12
N SER A 712 -33.56 -43.85 20.82
CA SER A 712 -34.50 -44.75 20.15
C SER A 712 -34.33 -44.61 18.62
N THR A 713 -33.81 -45.61 17.90
CA THR A 713 -34.49 -46.73 17.20
C THR A 713 -35.50 -46.23 16.13
N SER A 714 -35.37 -46.56 14.86
CA SER A 714 -35.44 -47.82 14.15
C SER A 714 -35.30 -47.60 12.63
N ASP A 715 -34.51 -48.46 11.98
CA ASP A 715 -34.85 -49.45 10.90
C ASP A 715 -35.29 -48.86 9.55
N GLU A 716 -34.89 -49.26 8.47
CA GLU A 716 -34.49 -50.42 7.65
C GLU A 716 -34.29 -49.93 6.21
N GLN A 717 -33.55 -50.38 5.33
CA GLN A 717 -33.03 -51.56 4.68
C GLN A 717 -32.22 -51.20 3.45
N ALA A 718 -31.08 -51.68 3.37
CA ALA A 718 -30.35 -52.49 2.42
C ALA A 718 -30.75 -52.47 0.93
N THR A 719 -29.80 -52.32 0.05
CA THR A 719 -29.41 -53.33 -0.94
C THR A 719 -28.04 -53.02 -1.58
N GLU A 720 -27.26 -54.07 -1.70
CA GLU A 720 -25.94 -54.24 -2.28
C GLU A 720 -25.86 -53.96 -3.80
N ALA A 721 -24.66 -53.59 -4.26
CA ALA A 721 -23.92 -54.29 -5.32
C ALA A 721 -22.55 -53.60 -5.55
N LYS A 722 -21.57 -54.23 -5.14
CA LYS A 722 -20.36 -54.88 -5.67
C LYS A 722 -19.83 -54.39 -7.01
N ALA A 723 -18.58 -53.97 -6.98
CA ALA A 723 -17.44 -54.50 -7.69
C ALA A 723 -16.50 -53.43 -8.31
N ALA A 724 -15.28 -53.59 -7.99
CA ALA A 724 -14.05 -53.70 -8.74
C ALA A 724 -13.15 -52.46 -8.83
N ALA A 725 -12.02 -52.67 -8.17
CA ALA A 725 -10.80 -51.87 -8.23
C ALA A 725 -10.09 -51.95 -9.57
N ALA A 726 -9.47 -50.86 -9.99
CA ALA A 726 -8.21 -50.85 -10.76
C ALA A 726 -7.62 -49.42 -10.80
N PRO A 727 -6.35 -49.22 -11.17
CA PRO A 727 -5.34 -48.64 -10.33
C PRO A 727 -5.06 -47.15 -10.62
N ALA A 728 -4.40 -46.51 -9.70
CA ALA A 728 -3.93 -45.11 -9.71
C ALA A 728 -3.04 -44.80 -10.92
N ALA A 729 -3.28 -43.63 -11.53
CA ALA A 729 -2.36 -42.96 -12.44
C ALA A 729 -2.11 -41.55 -11.92
N PRO A 730 -0.95 -40.94 -12.19
CA PRO A 730 -0.41 -39.80 -11.44
C PRO A 730 -1.14 -38.49 -11.69
N ALA A 731 -1.22 -37.68 -10.67
CA ALA A 731 -1.81 -36.35 -10.69
C ALA A 731 -1.12 -35.44 -11.73
N LYS A 732 -1.90 -34.98 -12.69
CA LYS A 732 -1.51 -33.87 -13.58
C LYS A 732 -2.06 -32.58 -13.01
N GLY A 733 -1.21 -31.56 -13.01
CA GLY A 733 -1.46 -30.25 -12.49
C GLY A 733 -2.80 -29.63 -12.94
N LEU A 734 -3.35 -28.85 -12.07
CA LEU A 734 -4.56 -28.03 -12.25
C LEU A 734 -4.33 -26.99 -13.36
N GLY A 735 -4.64 -27.37 -14.59
CA GLY A 735 -4.81 -26.41 -15.67
C GLY A 735 -6.20 -25.81 -15.59
N LEU A 736 -6.30 -24.51 -15.46
CA LEU A 736 -7.56 -23.78 -15.60
C LEU A 736 -8.09 -23.96 -17.03
N ALA A 737 -9.00 -24.92 -17.21
CA ALA A 737 -9.74 -25.06 -18.45
C ALA A 737 -10.83 -23.98 -18.51
N ALA A 738 -10.66 -23.01 -19.42
CA ALA A 738 -11.75 -22.15 -19.86
C ALA A 738 -12.91 -23.01 -20.41
N GLY A 739 -14.04 -23.05 -19.71
CA GLY A 739 -15.21 -23.71 -20.24
C GLY A 739 -16.17 -24.34 -19.25
N ALA A 740 -16.57 -23.69 -18.19
CA ALA A 740 -17.73 -24.09 -17.41
C ALA A 740 -19.00 -23.45 -18.01
N LYS A 741 -19.79 -24.23 -18.73
CA LYS A 741 -21.12 -23.85 -19.22
C LYS A 741 -22.11 -23.83 -18.05
N ARG A 742 -22.78 -22.69 -17.86
CA ARG A 742 -23.98 -22.59 -17.02
C ARG A 742 -25.09 -23.56 -17.48
N PRO A 743 -25.85 -24.20 -16.62
CA PRO A 743 -27.05 -24.95 -16.99
C PRO A 743 -28.25 -23.98 -17.16
N GLY A 744 -28.81 -23.98 -18.36
CA GLY A 744 -30.18 -23.94 -18.66
C GLY A 744 -31.01 -22.67 -18.58
N ALA A 745 -31.02 -21.85 -19.64
CA ALA A 745 -32.21 -21.09 -19.98
C ALA A 745 -32.77 -21.55 -21.32
N LYS A 746 -34.05 -21.95 -21.31
CA LYS A 746 -34.80 -22.44 -22.48
C LYS A 746 -34.99 -21.34 -23.51
N LYS A 747 -34.55 -21.62 -24.74
CA LYS A 747 -34.92 -20.85 -25.93
C LYS A 747 -36.35 -21.15 -26.33
N THR A 748 -37.13 -20.11 -26.62
CA THR A 748 -38.22 -20.17 -27.61
C THR A 748 -37.87 -19.17 -28.70
N ALA A 749 -37.88 -19.71 -29.92
CA ALA A 749 -37.60 -18.98 -31.15
C ALA A 749 -38.91 -18.45 -31.75
N GLU A 750 -38.88 -17.24 -32.26
CA GLU A 750 -39.65 -16.88 -33.45
C GLU A 750 -39.03 -15.67 -34.18
N LYS A 751 -38.92 -15.81 -35.47
CA LYS A 751 -38.42 -14.89 -36.48
C LYS A 751 -39.55 -14.79 -37.55
N PRO A 752 -39.56 -13.85 -38.55
CA PRO A 752 -39.26 -12.43 -38.66
C PRO A 752 -40.39 -11.65 -39.42
N ALA A 753 -40.31 -10.34 -39.52
CA ALA A 753 -40.76 -9.61 -40.71
C ALA A 753 -40.15 -8.21 -40.82
N ALA A 754 -39.91 -7.83 -42.05
CA ALA A 754 -39.09 -6.77 -42.57
C ALA A 754 -39.86 -5.44 -42.84
N SER A 755 -39.04 -4.43 -43.13
CA SER A 755 -39.28 -3.23 -43.98
C SER A 755 -39.70 -1.97 -43.24
N THR A 756 -39.21 -0.79 -43.47
CA THR A 756 -38.71 0.06 -44.53
C THR A 756 -38.51 1.49 -44.03
N GLN A 757 -37.37 2.06 -44.36
CA GLN A 757 -37.14 3.48 -44.78
C GLN A 757 -37.91 4.64 -44.17
N SER A 758 -37.20 5.66 -43.63
CA SER A 758 -36.99 6.97 -44.29
C SER A 758 -36.43 8.01 -43.32
N ALA A 759 -35.35 8.67 -43.69
CA ALA A 759 -34.94 9.99 -43.18
C ALA A 759 -35.83 11.12 -43.82
N PRO A 760 -35.78 12.42 -43.52
CA PRO A 760 -34.61 13.25 -43.15
C PRO A 760 -34.89 14.39 -42.13
N THR A 761 -33.78 15.04 -41.75
CA THR A 761 -33.56 16.35 -41.10
C THR A 761 -34.52 17.50 -41.49
N PRO A 762 -34.70 18.58 -40.64
CA PRO A 762 -33.84 19.74 -40.82
C PRO A 762 -33.50 20.53 -39.52
N GLN A 763 -32.39 21.25 -39.59
CA GLN A 763 -32.06 22.43 -38.78
C GLN A 763 -33.06 23.61 -39.05
N PRO A 764 -33.12 24.60 -38.13
CA PRO A 764 -32.80 25.96 -38.52
C PRO A 764 -31.96 26.77 -37.52
N GLU A 765 -30.93 27.40 -38.05
CA GLU A 765 -30.61 28.85 -38.16
C GLU A 765 -30.69 29.78 -36.94
N ALA A 766 -29.60 30.50 -36.84
CA ALA A 766 -29.20 31.57 -35.98
C ALA A 766 -30.11 32.80 -35.93
N LYS A 767 -30.11 33.51 -34.80
CA LYS A 767 -30.22 34.99 -34.75
C LYS A 767 -29.31 35.55 -33.69
N THR A 768 -28.43 36.42 -34.15
CA THR A 768 -27.64 37.44 -33.50
C THR A 768 -28.50 38.45 -32.76
N GLU A 769 -28.06 38.87 -31.58
CA GLU A 769 -28.09 40.29 -31.19
C GLU A 769 -27.06 40.62 -30.12
N SER A 770 -26.39 41.72 -30.40
CA SER A 770 -25.36 42.50 -29.78
C SER A 770 -25.80 43.15 -28.47
N SER A 771 -24.92 43.22 -27.44
CA SER A 771 -24.46 44.51 -26.93
C SER A 771 -23.58 44.42 -25.68
N ALA A 772 -22.49 45.18 -25.75
CA ALA A 772 -21.79 45.95 -24.72
C ALA A 772 -21.04 45.24 -23.57
N ALA A 773 -19.73 45.34 -23.65
CA ALA A 773 -18.79 45.24 -22.52
C ALA A 773 -18.92 46.49 -21.58
N PRO A 774 -18.47 46.36 -20.34
CA PRO A 774 -17.62 47.37 -19.77
C PRO A 774 -16.32 46.82 -19.11
N GLU A 775 -15.28 47.52 -19.45
CA GLU A 775 -14.08 47.94 -18.70
C GLU A 775 -13.50 47.11 -17.59
N ALA A 776 -12.23 46.81 -17.83
CA ALA A 776 -11.25 46.28 -16.91
C ALA A 776 -10.96 47.26 -15.75
N THR A 777 -10.90 46.72 -14.53
CA THR A 777 -10.17 47.32 -13.41
C THR A 777 -9.10 46.38 -12.93
N ALA A 778 -7.92 46.96 -12.68
CA ALA A 778 -6.64 46.36 -12.37
C ALA A 778 -6.59 45.61 -11.03
N PRO A 779 -5.64 44.69 -10.85
CA PRO A 779 -5.57 43.80 -9.68
C PRO A 779 -4.97 44.45 -8.45
N ALA A 780 -5.58 44.18 -7.30
CA ALA A 780 -5.05 44.56 -5.98
C ALA A 780 -3.98 43.58 -5.50
N ALA A 781 -2.98 44.12 -4.81
CA ALA A 781 -1.79 43.47 -4.30
C ALA A 781 -2.05 42.34 -3.28
N PRO A 782 -1.09 41.37 -3.09
CA PRO A 782 -1.30 40.20 -2.25
C PRO A 782 -1.18 40.50 -0.75
N VAL A 783 -2.13 39.98 0.00
CA VAL A 783 -2.14 39.99 1.46
C VAL A 783 -1.21 38.92 2.00
N LYS A 784 -0.27 39.31 2.85
CA LYS A 784 0.69 38.45 3.54
C LYS A 784 -0.04 37.43 4.44
N GLY A 785 0.27 36.15 4.25
CA GLY A 785 -0.21 35.04 5.10
C GLY A 785 0.38 35.12 6.51
N LEU A 786 -0.50 34.88 7.48
CA LEU A 786 -0.17 34.67 8.88
C LEU A 786 0.46 33.27 9.04
N GLY A 787 1.78 33.20 9.20
CA GLY A 787 2.50 32.02 9.62
C GLY A 787 2.25 31.70 11.09
N ILE A 788 1.75 30.50 11.34
CA ILE A 788 1.68 29.96 12.71
C ILE A 788 3.02 29.27 12.98
N ALA A 789 3.86 29.92 13.80
CA ALA A 789 5.09 29.34 14.31
C ALA A 789 4.79 28.37 15.45
N ALA A 790 5.06 27.08 15.24
CA ALA A 790 5.14 26.09 16.33
C ALA A 790 6.55 26.15 16.93
N GLY A 791 6.69 26.80 18.09
CA GLY A 791 7.91 26.86 18.88
C GLY A 791 7.74 26.25 20.24
N ALA A 792 8.16 24.98 20.42
CA ALA A 792 8.39 24.40 21.74
C ALA A 792 9.89 24.49 22.04
N LYS A 793 10.28 25.35 23.00
CA LYS A 793 11.64 25.48 23.52
C LYS A 793 11.87 24.52 24.67
N ARG A 794 12.97 23.77 24.63
CA ARG A 794 13.61 23.16 25.81
C ARG A 794 14.60 24.15 26.43
N PRO A 795 14.77 24.17 27.76
CA PRO A 795 15.64 25.14 28.41
C PRO A 795 17.07 24.64 28.62
N GLY A 796 18.02 25.56 28.45
CA GLY A 796 19.32 25.53 29.13
C GLY A 796 20.57 25.42 28.28
N ALA A 797 21.16 26.58 27.90
CA ALA A 797 22.62 26.80 27.91
C ALA A 797 22.95 28.28 27.77
N LYS A 798 23.97 28.69 28.44
CA LYS A 798 24.35 30.04 28.83
C LYS A 798 24.92 30.92 27.67
N LYS A 799 24.71 32.22 27.84
CA LYS A 799 25.26 33.38 27.09
C LYS A 799 26.77 33.38 26.92
N ALA A 800 27.21 33.82 25.75
CA ALA A 800 28.40 34.67 25.62
C ALA A 800 28.17 35.68 24.49
N SER A 801 28.71 36.88 24.70
CA SER A 801 28.46 38.20 24.15
C SER A 801 29.03 38.47 22.76
N ALA A 802 28.37 39.41 22.05
CA ALA A 802 28.76 40.02 20.79
C ALA A 802 30.02 40.92 20.89
N PRO A 803 30.60 41.31 19.74
CA PRO A 803 30.56 42.73 19.42
C PRO A 803 30.25 43.09 17.93
N SER A 804 29.80 44.31 17.85
CA SER A 804 29.30 45.27 16.88
C SER A 804 30.00 45.40 15.51
N ALA A 805 29.17 45.93 14.60
CA ALA A 805 29.41 46.36 13.22
C ALA A 805 30.39 47.55 13.06
N PRO A 806 30.76 47.85 11.81
CA PRO A 806 30.29 49.11 11.23
C PRO A 806 29.84 49.09 9.74
N ALA A 807 29.09 50.14 9.46
CA ALA A 807 28.36 50.47 8.25
C ALA A 807 29.23 51.10 7.12
N THR A 808 28.51 51.28 6.00
CA THR A 808 28.72 52.15 4.79
C THR A 808 29.14 51.38 3.54
N ALA A 809 28.62 51.59 2.34
CA ALA A 809 27.91 52.67 1.67
C ALA A 809 27.28 52.11 0.36
N THR A 810 26.23 52.78 -0.08
CA THR A 810 25.61 52.67 -1.41
C THR A 810 26.50 53.37 -2.45
N PRO A 811 26.45 53.00 -3.73
CA PRO A 811 25.96 53.96 -4.74
C PRO A 811 25.00 53.38 -5.79
N GLU A 812 24.19 54.28 -6.30
CA GLU A 812 23.18 54.28 -7.32
C GLU A 812 23.78 54.36 -8.76
N PRO A 813 22.94 54.47 -9.83
CA PRO A 813 22.89 53.53 -10.96
C PRO A 813 23.43 54.12 -12.29
N ALA A 814 23.60 53.26 -13.31
CA ALA A 814 23.80 53.73 -14.66
C ALA A 814 23.19 52.79 -15.73
N SER A 815 22.14 53.35 -16.37
CA SER A 815 21.80 53.40 -17.81
C SER A 815 21.90 52.16 -18.71
N GLU A 816 20.73 51.85 -19.30
CA GLU A 816 20.53 51.20 -20.60
C GLU A 816 21.37 51.76 -21.74
N PRO A 817 21.63 51.00 -22.81
CA PRO A 817 21.01 51.35 -24.09
C PRO A 817 20.49 50.19 -24.96
N GLU A 818 19.31 50.49 -25.55
CA GLU A 818 18.87 50.40 -26.92
C GLU A 818 19.01 49.14 -27.81
N ALA A 819 17.94 48.93 -28.52
CA ALA A 819 17.46 47.85 -29.36
C ALA A 819 18.06 47.79 -30.80
N LYS A 820 17.87 46.49 -31.33
CA LYS A 820 17.56 46.09 -32.72
C LYS A 820 18.71 46.08 -33.78
N PRO A 821 18.57 45.23 -34.84
CA PRO A 821 17.37 44.56 -35.44
C PRO A 821 17.56 43.12 -35.89
N GLU A 822 16.45 42.48 -36.26
CA GLU A 822 16.29 41.23 -37.04
C GLU A 822 16.97 41.25 -38.41
N PRO A 823 17.24 40.07 -39.03
CA PRO A 823 16.85 39.87 -40.40
C PRO A 823 16.15 38.56 -40.72
N GLN A 824 15.12 38.69 -41.44
CA GLN A 824 14.34 37.96 -42.46
C GLN A 824 14.76 36.61 -42.96
N ALA A 825 13.73 35.82 -43.21
CA ALA A 825 13.60 34.56 -43.89
C ALA A 825 14.20 34.48 -45.30
N THR A 826 14.71 33.28 -45.65
CA THR A 826 14.82 32.85 -47.04
C THR A 826 14.44 31.39 -47.25
N LYS A 827 13.60 31.25 -48.24
CA LYS A 827 12.92 30.20 -48.96
C LYS A 827 13.61 28.84 -49.11
N GLU A 828 12.71 27.84 -49.12
CA GLU A 828 12.85 26.52 -49.74
C GLU A 828 13.38 26.52 -51.17
N PRO A 829 13.89 25.36 -51.68
CA PRO A 829 13.23 24.84 -52.88
C PRO A 829 12.88 23.35 -52.80
N GLN A 830 11.72 23.04 -53.36
CA GLN A 830 11.19 21.75 -53.80
C GLN A 830 12.01 21.13 -54.88
N THR A 831 12.11 19.78 -54.87
CA THR A 831 12.11 19.00 -56.15
C THR A 831 11.43 17.66 -55.93
N THR A 832 10.58 17.36 -56.86
CA THR A 832 9.76 16.16 -57.07
C THR A 832 10.52 15.03 -57.84
N PRO A 833 9.86 13.90 -58.19
CA PRO A 833 10.35 12.55 -57.99
C PRO A 833 10.82 11.88 -59.28
N ALA A 834 11.42 10.71 -59.18
CA ALA A 834 11.52 9.76 -60.31
C ALA A 834 11.43 8.32 -59.84
N ASP A 835 10.54 7.61 -60.51
CA ASP A 835 10.29 6.18 -60.51
C ASP A 835 11.53 5.35 -60.90
N SER A 836 11.65 4.13 -60.40
CA SER A 836 11.87 2.95 -61.22
C SER A 836 11.83 1.63 -60.43
N ASP A 837 11.15 0.70 -61.02
CA ASP A 837 10.95 -0.73 -60.80
C ASP A 837 12.20 -1.56 -60.47
N GLY A 838 11.96 -2.73 -59.81
CA GLY A 838 12.84 -3.91 -59.92
C GLY A 838 12.82 -4.82 -58.71
N ASP A 839 11.96 -5.72 -58.73
CA ASP A 839 11.97 -7.21 -58.52
C ASP A 839 13.01 -7.88 -57.61
N ASP A 840 12.44 -8.79 -56.79
CA ASP A 840 12.87 -10.15 -56.40
C ASP A 840 13.91 -10.37 -55.29
N GLY A 841 13.57 -11.33 -54.43
CA GLY A 841 14.53 -12.10 -53.63
C GLY A 841 14.31 -12.14 -52.12
N GLY A 842 13.56 -13.16 -51.69
CA GLY A 842 13.38 -13.45 -50.24
C GLY A 842 14.67 -13.77 -49.52
N GLN A 843 14.67 -13.44 -48.25
CA GLN A 843 15.36 -14.24 -47.21
C GLN A 843 14.97 -13.73 -45.82
N ASP A 844 14.73 -14.70 -44.97
CA ASP A 844 14.44 -14.60 -43.54
C ASP A 844 15.32 -13.59 -42.80
N SER A 845 14.69 -12.74 -42.06
CA SER A 845 15.35 -11.96 -41.00
C SER A 845 14.74 -12.27 -39.64
N PRO A 846 15.57 -12.52 -38.63
CA PRO A 846 15.10 -12.97 -37.32
C PRO A 846 14.41 -11.85 -36.56
N ALA A 847 13.43 -12.26 -35.77
CA ALA A 847 12.66 -11.44 -34.89
C ALA A 847 13.54 -10.51 -34.05
N ALA A 848 13.27 -9.22 -34.13
CA ALA A 848 13.90 -8.21 -33.29
C ALA A 848 13.54 -8.46 -31.81
N SER A 849 14.57 -8.59 -31.01
CA SER A 849 14.48 -8.68 -29.55
C SER A 849 13.69 -7.48 -28.99
N VAL A 850 12.65 -7.76 -28.25
CA VAL A 850 11.90 -6.76 -27.47
C VAL A 850 12.86 -6.19 -26.43
N LYS A 851 13.32 -4.96 -26.63
CA LYS A 851 14.06 -4.19 -25.63
C LYS A 851 13.12 -3.91 -24.44
N GLY A 852 13.65 -4.06 -23.25
CA GLY A 852 13.01 -3.95 -21.97
C GLY A 852 11.83 -2.97 -21.87
N LEU A 853 10.92 -3.24 -20.95
CA LEU A 853 9.64 -2.57 -20.69
C LEU A 853 9.74 -1.05 -20.47
N GLY A 854 10.31 -0.35 -21.44
CA GLY A 854 10.03 1.04 -21.67
C GLY A 854 8.78 1.08 -22.55
N ILE A 855 7.76 1.77 -22.13
CA ILE A 855 6.52 1.98 -22.87
C ILE A 855 6.88 2.51 -24.24
N ALA A 856 6.84 1.64 -25.25
CA ALA A 856 7.12 2.04 -26.61
C ALA A 856 5.96 2.92 -27.10
N ARG A 857 6.25 4.19 -27.36
CA ARG A 857 5.33 5.09 -28.08
C ARG A 857 5.11 4.48 -29.48
N GLY A 858 3.88 4.04 -29.77
CA GLY A 858 3.45 3.85 -31.14
C GLY A 858 2.98 2.49 -31.58
N ALA A 859 2.58 1.58 -30.75
CA ALA A 859 1.83 0.40 -31.20
C ALA A 859 0.34 0.77 -31.34
N ARG A 860 -0.10 1.06 -32.57
CA ARG A 860 -1.53 1.11 -32.91
C ARG A 860 -2.09 -0.32 -32.82
N PRO A 861 -3.25 -0.54 -32.20
CA PRO A 861 -3.94 -1.83 -32.28
C PRO A 861 -4.34 -2.13 -33.73
N PRO A 862 -4.36 -3.40 -34.15
CA PRO A 862 -4.80 -3.78 -35.50
C PRO A 862 -6.26 -3.39 -35.66
N GLY A 863 -6.51 -2.60 -36.71
CA GLY A 863 -7.77 -1.99 -37.01
C GLY A 863 -8.92 -2.96 -37.18
N LYS A 864 -10.05 -2.57 -36.67
CA LYS A 864 -11.35 -3.00 -37.19
C LYS A 864 -11.49 -2.51 -38.65
N ARG A 865 -11.73 -3.42 -39.52
CA ARG A 865 -12.52 -3.16 -40.74
C ARG A 865 -13.99 -3.39 -40.44
#